data_7b341b45e7ace241351eb2cda96f734a
#
_entry.id   7b341b45e7ace241351eb2cda96f734a
#
_cell.length_a   1.000
_cell.length_b   1.000
_cell.length_c   1.000
_cell.angle_alpha   90.00
_cell.angle_beta   90.00
_cell.angle_gamma   90.00
#
_symmetry.space_group_name_H-M   'P 1'
#
loop_
_entity.id
_entity.type
_entity.pdbx_description
1 polymer ?
#
loop_
_entity_poly.entity_id
_entity_poly.type
_entity_poly.pdbx_seq_one_letter_code
_entity_poly.pdbx_strand_id
1 'polypeptide(L)'
;MLGRKLWRTIGIYRVQFISMVLMIIIGIGMFVGFNMEWYTIERDLDTSLDASNFADYRIYSESGFDEAALDCIKAVDGVDAAARYLSVNATVDGSSNTLAMSVTSDPAVSFFSLISGEEYDAESENGIWLSDKYADANDISLGDELTVVYKNVKLDGKVVGLIMSAEYLICVADDTQLMPDFTTHGFAYISPAMLRRCLGTEFYTQLNIISDLDKSELVERAEKALGKTLLVLSKDENPSYSQALGESDEGKTMGLVLPVLFLSIAVLTMVTTMNRITAKEKTQIGTFKALGYRDRRIAMHYTSYATAICLIGTAFGIGFGVLIAWYIMNPNGSMGTYTDFVDWSLYCPAFVWIVLIVINLFITAIGWLSVRQALGDTAADALRPYSPKRFKPLAWENCRAWKKLGFGFKWNTRDTLRHKARTAMTLFGVLGCVVLIIAGLGMKDTMARFIQVFYYDTARYESVISLDGENVTPERAEELRELYSGDGASTVSIQLDGDAMALTVYDLKSGYISFPDSDYNMVELPEDGAYICARIERDYDVHVGDELEFSPYGTDDTYTVRVRGVICSMTEGIVMSRTAAEKIGIDYHCNTIYTAQTDIASDEAVTGVQSKQSIIDSFDIFMAIMNFMIALLCGGAVLLGVIVLYNLGTMSYTERYREMATLKVLGFRDKRIGLLLIQQNLVLTVIGIIIGLPAGYFLLRELIVLLASEYELSLVISPLSYFITVVITVGMSLLVGLLISRKNKKIDMVEALKAAD
;
A
#
# COMPACT_ATOMS: atom_id res chain seq x y z
N MET A 1 18.48 8.62 46.35
CA MET A 1 18.80 7.18 46.41
C MET A 1 18.10 6.37 45.32
N LEU A 2 16.78 6.43 45.18
CA LEU A 2 16.01 5.65 44.21
C LEU A 2 16.37 5.92 42.74
N GLY A 3 16.67 7.17 42.35
CA GLY A 3 17.10 7.48 40.96
C GLY A 3 18.45 6.87 40.56
N ARG A 4 19.43 6.86 41.49
CA ARG A 4 20.72 6.14 41.23
C ARG A 4 20.52 4.63 41.12
N LYS A 5 19.57 4.06 41.86
CA LYS A 5 19.19 2.65 41.76
C LYS A 5 18.61 2.34 40.39
N LEU A 6 17.76 3.23 39.85
CA LEU A 6 17.16 3.09 38.53
C LEU A 6 18.22 2.83 37.44
N TRP A 7 19.18 3.73 37.32
CA TRP A 7 20.24 3.61 36.32
C TRP A 7 21.13 2.35 36.50
N ARG A 8 21.42 2.01 37.78
CA ARG A 8 22.19 0.79 38.08
C ARG A 8 21.42 -0.48 37.72
N THR A 9 20.10 -0.53 37.94
CA THR A 9 19.25 -1.65 37.58
C THR A 9 19.09 -1.75 36.05
N ILE A 10 18.96 -0.63 35.35
CA ILE A 10 19.00 -0.59 33.86
C ILE A 10 20.31 -1.20 33.37
N GLY A 11 21.45 -0.85 33.95
CA GLY A 11 22.74 -1.42 33.61
C GLY A 11 22.85 -2.94 33.83
N ILE A 12 22.23 -3.44 34.90
CA ILE A 12 22.20 -4.90 35.19
C ILE A 12 21.33 -5.66 34.18
N TYR A 13 20.18 -5.09 33.80
CA TYR A 13 19.22 -5.68 32.88
C TYR A 13 19.26 -5.05 31.47
N ARG A 14 20.42 -4.47 31.08
CA ARG A 14 20.59 -3.66 29.86
C ARG A 14 19.99 -4.28 28.61
N VAL A 15 20.17 -5.58 28.40
CA VAL A 15 19.69 -6.26 27.19
C VAL A 15 18.16 -6.26 27.10
N GLN A 16 17.46 -6.45 28.23
CA GLN A 16 16.00 -6.43 28.24
C GLN A 16 15.44 -5.01 28.08
N PHE A 17 16.12 -4.03 28.67
CA PHE A 17 15.74 -2.62 28.50
C PHE A 17 15.93 -2.19 27.04
N ILE A 18 17.08 -2.51 26.45
CA ILE A 18 17.37 -2.21 25.02
C ILE A 18 16.31 -2.87 24.14
N SER A 19 15.98 -4.15 24.38
CA SER A 19 14.99 -4.87 23.56
C SER A 19 13.60 -4.23 23.65
N MET A 20 13.17 -3.78 24.85
CA MET A 20 11.89 -3.09 24.99
C MET A 20 11.89 -1.71 24.33
N VAL A 21 12.99 -0.97 24.46
CA VAL A 21 13.16 0.34 23.79
C VAL A 21 13.09 0.16 22.29
N LEU A 22 13.80 -0.82 21.71
CA LEU A 22 13.78 -1.10 20.27
C LEU A 22 12.36 -1.45 19.76
N MET A 23 11.60 -2.23 20.53
CA MET A 23 10.22 -2.57 20.15
C MET A 23 9.32 -1.34 20.12
N ILE A 24 9.48 -0.42 21.10
CA ILE A 24 8.73 0.82 21.14
C ILE A 24 9.18 1.74 20.00
N ILE A 25 10.47 1.80 19.70
CA ILE A 25 11.01 2.57 18.55
C ILE A 25 10.35 2.13 17.25
N ILE A 26 10.28 0.82 17.00
CA ILE A 26 9.67 0.31 15.77
C ILE A 26 8.18 0.65 15.75
N GLY A 27 7.44 0.35 16.81
CA GLY A 27 5.99 0.59 16.86
C GLY A 27 5.61 2.07 16.72
N ILE A 28 6.34 2.95 17.44
CA ILE A 28 6.13 4.41 17.37
C ILE A 28 6.67 4.96 16.04
N GLY A 29 7.79 4.43 15.55
CA GLY A 29 8.35 4.87 14.28
C GLY A 29 7.43 4.59 13.10
N MET A 30 6.83 3.38 13.04
CA MET A 30 5.82 3.06 12.05
C MET A 30 4.57 3.96 12.20
N PHE A 31 4.11 4.20 13.45
CA PHE A 31 2.98 5.09 13.68
C PHE A 31 3.26 6.52 13.20
N VAL A 32 4.39 7.10 13.59
CA VAL A 32 4.74 8.47 13.20
C VAL A 32 5.02 8.56 11.70
N GLY A 33 5.77 7.59 11.14
CA GLY A 33 6.20 7.60 9.75
C GLY A 33 5.01 7.59 8.78
N PHE A 34 4.15 6.58 8.87
CA PHE A 34 2.98 6.48 7.99
C PHE A 34 1.94 7.58 8.24
N ASN A 35 1.75 8.04 9.49
CA ASN A 35 0.83 9.14 9.74
C ASN A 35 1.38 10.51 9.30
N MET A 36 2.68 10.68 9.19
CA MET A 36 3.27 11.86 8.54
C MET A 36 3.18 11.76 7.03
N GLU A 37 3.39 10.58 6.47
CA GLU A 37 3.30 10.30 5.03
C GLU A 37 1.92 10.68 4.49
N TRP A 38 0.85 9.96 4.88
CA TRP A 38 -0.47 10.19 4.33
C TRP A 38 -0.98 11.62 4.54
N TYR A 39 -0.67 12.21 5.70
CA TYR A 39 -1.09 13.59 5.96
C TYR A 39 -0.32 14.60 5.10
N THR A 40 0.94 14.31 4.78
CA THR A 40 1.73 15.12 3.85
C THR A 40 1.18 15.01 2.44
N ILE A 41 0.86 13.77 1.97
CA ILE A 41 0.24 13.54 0.67
C ILE A 41 -1.05 14.35 0.54
N GLU A 42 -1.97 14.24 1.50
CA GLU A 42 -3.26 14.95 1.48
C GLU A 42 -3.08 16.46 1.43
N ARG A 43 -2.15 16.99 2.22
CA ARG A 43 -1.85 18.41 2.24
C ARG A 43 -1.17 18.91 0.97
N ASP A 44 -0.22 18.14 0.43
CA ASP A 44 0.48 18.51 -0.81
C ASP A 44 -0.46 18.39 -2.01
N LEU A 45 -1.40 17.43 -1.97
CA LEU A 45 -2.49 17.32 -2.92
C LEU A 45 -3.38 18.57 -2.86
N ASP A 46 -3.92 18.91 -1.68
CA ASP A 46 -4.74 20.12 -1.50
C ASP A 46 -3.99 21.38 -1.97
N THR A 47 -2.72 21.52 -1.62
CA THR A 47 -1.89 22.66 -2.03
C THR A 47 -1.73 22.73 -3.55
N SER A 48 -1.56 21.58 -4.21
CA SER A 48 -1.43 21.50 -5.68
C SER A 48 -2.75 21.85 -6.38
N LEU A 49 -3.87 21.37 -5.83
CA LEU A 49 -5.21 21.68 -6.34
C LEU A 49 -5.55 23.17 -6.19
N ASP A 50 -5.30 23.74 -5.00
CA ASP A 50 -5.53 25.16 -4.73
C ASP A 50 -4.67 26.06 -5.62
N ALA A 51 -3.37 25.69 -5.80
CA ALA A 51 -2.45 26.45 -6.65
C ALA A 51 -2.85 26.45 -8.12
N SER A 52 -3.51 25.42 -8.59
CA SER A 52 -3.95 25.26 -9.99
C SER A 52 -5.39 25.71 -10.24
N ASN A 53 -6.17 26.10 -9.22
CA ASN A 53 -7.62 26.22 -9.31
C ASN A 53 -8.25 25.00 -10.00
N PHE A 54 -8.01 23.81 -9.44
CA PHE A 54 -8.39 22.56 -10.06
C PHE A 54 -9.91 22.44 -10.22
N ALA A 55 -10.35 22.03 -11.42
CA ALA A 55 -11.77 21.92 -11.74
C ALA A 55 -12.47 20.85 -10.91
N ASP A 56 -13.66 21.17 -10.40
CA ASP A 56 -14.52 20.21 -9.68
C ASP A 56 -15.19 19.23 -10.65
N TYR A 57 -15.47 19.70 -11.88
CA TYR A 57 -16.14 18.91 -12.93
C TYR A 57 -15.49 19.10 -14.29
N ARG A 58 -15.53 18.04 -15.09
CA ARG A 58 -15.10 18.02 -16.49
C ARG A 58 -16.22 17.50 -17.35
N ILE A 59 -16.62 18.29 -18.37
CA ILE A 59 -17.61 17.88 -19.36
C ILE A 59 -16.88 17.55 -20.65
N TYR A 60 -17.15 16.40 -21.23
CA TYR A 60 -16.56 15.94 -22.47
C TYR A 60 -17.57 15.95 -23.61
N SER A 61 -17.11 16.24 -24.82
CA SER A 61 -17.88 16.14 -26.04
C SER A 61 -16.98 15.90 -27.23
N GLU A 62 -17.27 14.86 -28.00
CA GLU A 62 -16.54 14.57 -29.25
C GLU A 62 -16.71 15.69 -30.28
N SER A 63 -17.91 16.28 -30.36
CA SER A 63 -18.17 17.44 -31.26
C SER A 63 -17.50 18.74 -30.83
N GLY A 64 -16.84 18.74 -29.67
CA GLY A 64 -16.17 19.90 -29.11
C GLY A 64 -17.11 20.96 -28.51
N PHE A 65 -16.51 22.01 -27.99
CA PHE A 65 -17.18 23.15 -27.37
C PHE A 65 -16.69 24.45 -27.98
N ASP A 66 -17.61 25.21 -28.56
CA ASP A 66 -17.36 26.56 -29.03
C ASP A 66 -17.48 27.62 -27.90
N GLU A 67 -17.29 28.87 -28.23
CA GLU A 67 -17.38 29.97 -27.27
C GLU A 67 -18.84 30.16 -26.75
N ALA A 68 -19.83 29.88 -27.60
CA ALA A 68 -21.23 29.96 -27.22
C ALA A 68 -21.61 28.90 -26.17
N ALA A 69 -21.09 27.67 -26.31
CA ALA A 69 -21.26 26.63 -25.33
C ALA A 69 -20.62 26.99 -23.97
N LEU A 70 -19.41 27.57 -23.99
CA LEU A 70 -18.75 28.09 -22.79
C LEU A 70 -19.59 29.16 -22.08
N ASP A 71 -20.12 30.13 -22.87
CA ASP A 71 -20.97 31.20 -22.32
C ASP A 71 -22.26 30.65 -21.73
N CYS A 72 -22.86 29.64 -22.34
CA CYS A 72 -24.05 28.96 -21.80
C CYS A 72 -23.76 28.30 -20.44
N ILE A 73 -22.61 27.63 -20.30
CA ILE A 73 -22.21 27.00 -19.03
C ILE A 73 -21.86 28.04 -17.96
N LYS A 74 -21.13 29.10 -18.32
CA LYS A 74 -20.83 30.22 -17.41
C LYS A 74 -22.10 30.94 -16.90
N ALA A 75 -23.21 30.85 -17.64
CA ALA A 75 -24.50 31.42 -17.25
C ALA A 75 -25.33 30.51 -16.36
N VAL A 76 -24.91 29.27 -16.12
CA VAL A 76 -25.60 28.35 -15.21
C VAL A 76 -25.41 28.83 -13.77
N ASP A 77 -26.52 28.96 -13.03
CA ASP A 77 -26.50 29.39 -11.64
C ASP A 77 -25.77 28.30 -10.76
N GLY A 78 -24.74 28.72 -10.05
CA GLY A 78 -23.88 27.85 -9.26
C GLY A 78 -22.58 27.43 -9.95
N VAL A 79 -22.30 27.88 -11.17
CA VAL A 79 -20.99 27.77 -11.83
C VAL A 79 -20.18 29.02 -11.53
N ASP A 80 -19.06 28.88 -10.85
CA ASP A 80 -18.18 30.00 -10.48
C ASP A 80 -17.20 30.35 -11.60
N ALA A 81 -16.64 29.35 -12.28
CA ALA A 81 -15.75 29.50 -13.40
C ALA A 81 -15.85 28.34 -14.37
N ALA A 82 -15.57 28.56 -15.64
CA ALA A 82 -15.45 27.52 -16.64
C ALA A 82 -14.43 27.90 -17.72
N ALA A 83 -13.67 26.92 -18.21
CA ALA A 83 -12.72 27.07 -19.30
C ALA A 83 -12.84 25.95 -20.32
N ARG A 84 -12.64 26.24 -21.59
CA ARG A 84 -12.48 25.21 -22.62
C ARG A 84 -11.09 24.61 -22.52
N TYR A 85 -11.00 23.29 -22.62
CA TYR A 85 -9.77 22.57 -22.46
C TYR A 85 -9.63 21.47 -23.53
N LEU A 86 -8.41 21.27 -23.99
CA LEU A 86 -8.03 20.19 -24.88
C LEU A 86 -6.86 19.45 -24.25
N SER A 87 -6.95 18.14 -24.17
CA SER A 87 -5.81 17.26 -23.88
C SER A 87 -5.76 16.17 -24.93
N VAL A 88 -4.63 16.04 -25.62
CA VAL A 88 -4.41 15.05 -26.67
C VAL A 88 -3.02 14.45 -26.54
N ASN A 89 -2.89 13.16 -26.78
CA ASN A 89 -1.58 12.52 -26.84
C ASN A 89 -0.92 12.77 -28.20
N ALA A 90 0.32 13.25 -28.18
CA ALA A 90 1.14 13.50 -29.35
C ALA A 90 2.49 12.79 -29.21
N THR A 91 3.10 12.39 -30.30
CA THR A 91 4.39 11.70 -30.33
C THR A 91 5.52 12.67 -30.57
N VAL A 92 6.63 12.53 -29.86
CA VAL A 92 7.83 13.35 -30.07
C VAL A 92 8.51 12.91 -31.37
N ASP A 93 8.78 13.86 -32.29
CA ASP A 93 9.36 13.55 -33.62
C ASP A 93 10.72 12.86 -33.49
N GLY A 94 10.89 11.74 -34.15
CA GLY A 94 12.12 10.95 -34.13
C GLY A 94 12.29 10.03 -32.91
N SER A 95 11.30 9.93 -32.03
CA SER A 95 11.27 9.00 -30.91
C SER A 95 9.93 8.25 -30.81
N SER A 96 9.84 7.28 -29.90
CA SER A 96 8.58 6.63 -29.52
C SER A 96 7.92 7.31 -28.31
N ASN A 97 8.52 8.39 -27.79
CA ASN A 97 8.02 9.08 -26.63
C ASN A 97 6.73 9.84 -26.94
N THR A 98 5.84 9.92 -25.97
CA THR A 98 4.57 10.61 -26.08
C THR A 98 4.44 11.74 -25.08
N LEU A 99 3.70 12.77 -25.43
CA LEU A 99 3.36 13.88 -24.56
C LEU A 99 1.85 14.12 -24.58
N ALA A 100 1.25 14.20 -23.40
CA ALA A 100 -0.10 14.73 -23.26
C ALA A 100 -0.05 16.25 -23.49
N MET A 101 -0.47 16.68 -24.66
CA MET A 101 -0.47 18.10 -25.06
C MET A 101 -1.76 18.76 -24.59
N SER A 102 -1.63 19.77 -23.73
CA SER A 102 -2.75 20.52 -23.17
C SER A 102 -2.83 21.92 -23.70
N VAL A 103 -4.06 22.37 -23.92
CA VAL A 103 -4.40 23.76 -24.30
C VAL A 103 -5.61 24.21 -23.50
N THR A 104 -5.55 25.38 -22.89
CA THR A 104 -6.70 25.96 -22.20
C THR A 104 -7.05 27.32 -22.80
N SER A 105 -8.35 27.63 -22.83
CA SER A 105 -8.84 28.94 -23.25
C SER A 105 -8.75 29.97 -22.13
N ASP A 106 -8.62 29.53 -20.86
CA ASP A 106 -8.58 30.44 -19.70
C ASP A 106 -7.67 29.82 -18.62
N PRO A 107 -6.51 30.42 -18.30
CA PRO A 107 -5.60 29.96 -17.28
C PRO A 107 -6.13 30.09 -15.85
N ALA A 108 -7.33 30.59 -15.64
CA ALA A 108 -7.94 30.69 -14.32
C ALA A 108 -8.52 29.37 -13.81
N VAL A 109 -8.64 28.34 -14.66
CA VAL A 109 -9.23 27.04 -14.29
C VAL A 109 -8.27 25.92 -14.69
N SER A 110 -7.92 25.07 -13.75
CA SER A 110 -7.05 23.89 -13.93
C SER A 110 -5.75 24.22 -14.67
N PHE A 111 -4.99 25.14 -14.13
CA PHE A 111 -3.77 25.60 -14.79
C PHE A 111 -2.51 25.06 -14.11
N PHE A 112 -1.40 25.03 -14.85
CA PHE A 112 -0.14 24.55 -14.35
C PHE A 112 0.58 25.54 -13.42
N SER A 113 1.52 25.05 -12.63
CA SER A 113 2.46 25.85 -11.84
C SER A 113 3.81 25.92 -12.54
N LEU A 114 4.32 27.15 -12.75
CA LEU A 114 5.63 27.38 -13.37
C LEU A 114 6.75 27.09 -12.35
N ILE A 115 7.68 26.20 -12.70
CA ILE A 115 8.88 25.92 -11.92
C ILE A 115 10.02 26.83 -12.34
N SER A 116 10.25 26.96 -13.64
CA SER A 116 11.31 27.79 -14.18
C SER A 116 11.02 28.19 -15.64
N GLY A 117 11.59 29.28 -16.09
CA GLY A 117 11.42 29.78 -17.46
C GLY A 117 10.50 30.99 -17.57
N GLU A 118 9.79 31.10 -18.67
CA GLU A 118 8.91 32.23 -19.01
C GLU A 118 7.48 31.97 -18.54
N GLU A 119 6.77 33.00 -18.09
CA GLU A 119 5.36 32.92 -17.78
C GLU A 119 4.54 32.57 -19.04
N TYR A 120 3.35 31.99 -18.82
CA TYR A 120 2.49 31.59 -19.90
C TYR A 120 2.01 32.80 -20.72
N ASP A 121 2.15 32.69 -22.04
CA ASP A 121 1.65 33.65 -23.00
C ASP A 121 0.71 32.96 -24.00
N ALA A 122 -0.59 33.26 -23.92
CA ALA A 122 -1.62 32.71 -24.80
C ALA A 122 -1.43 33.05 -26.28
N GLU A 123 -0.70 34.12 -26.58
CA GLU A 123 -0.39 34.59 -27.95
C GLU A 123 0.97 34.06 -28.45
N SER A 124 1.69 33.29 -27.68
CA SER A 124 2.96 32.70 -28.10
C SER A 124 2.74 31.66 -29.21
N GLU A 125 3.27 31.92 -30.40
CA GLU A 125 3.11 31.01 -31.54
C GLU A 125 4.02 29.76 -31.49
N ASN A 126 5.03 29.71 -30.63
CA ASN A 126 6.04 28.66 -30.61
C ASN A 126 6.48 28.23 -29.20
N GLY A 127 5.86 28.72 -28.14
CA GLY A 127 6.19 28.36 -26.76
C GLY A 127 5.61 27.00 -26.36
N ILE A 128 6.47 26.16 -25.79
CA ILE A 128 6.09 24.89 -25.15
C ILE A 128 6.48 24.96 -23.67
N TRP A 129 5.51 24.77 -22.79
CA TRP A 129 5.73 24.61 -21.36
C TRP A 129 5.71 23.12 -21.06
N LEU A 130 6.89 22.56 -20.77
CA LEU A 130 7.13 21.12 -20.68
C LEU A 130 7.18 20.66 -19.21
N SER A 131 6.70 19.45 -18.92
CA SER A 131 6.85 18.79 -17.63
C SER A 131 8.32 18.78 -17.21
N ASP A 132 8.61 19.27 -15.99
CA ASP A 132 9.97 19.33 -15.43
C ASP A 132 10.60 17.93 -15.34
N LYS A 133 9.84 16.94 -14.87
CA LYS A 133 10.32 15.56 -14.77
C LYS A 133 10.60 14.89 -16.10
N TYR A 134 9.77 15.15 -17.11
CA TYR A 134 10.03 14.64 -18.46
C TYR A 134 11.25 15.32 -19.07
N ALA A 135 11.41 16.62 -18.86
CA ALA A 135 12.57 17.37 -19.33
C ALA A 135 13.86 16.84 -18.69
N ASP A 136 13.88 16.63 -17.37
CA ASP A 136 15.03 16.08 -16.64
C ASP A 136 15.35 14.65 -17.08
N ALA A 137 14.35 13.79 -17.27
CA ALA A 137 14.53 12.41 -17.70
C ALA A 137 15.06 12.26 -19.14
N ASN A 138 14.82 13.25 -20.01
CA ASN A 138 15.22 13.24 -21.42
C ASN A 138 16.32 14.26 -21.75
N ASP A 139 17.00 14.85 -20.75
CA ASP A 139 18.06 15.83 -20.89
C ASP A 139 17.64 17.07 -21.72
N ILE A 140 16.35 17.50 -21.63
CA ILE A 140 15.80 18.66 -22.34
C ILE A 140 15.93 19.90 -21.46
N SER A 141 16.46 20.99 -22.01
CA SER A 141 16.70 22.24 -21.29
C SER A 141 15.85 23.39 -21.84
N LEU A 142 15.66 24.43 -21.02
CA LEU A 142 15.04 25.66 -21.47
C LEU A 142 15.76 26.22 -22.71
N GLY A 143 15.01 26.47 -23.76
CA GLY A 143 15.50 27.01 -25.02
C GLY A 143 15.73 25.97 -26.10
N ASP A 144 15.61 24.71 -25.81
CA ASP A 144 15.73 23.62 -26.80
C ASP A 144 14.51 23.59 -27.74
N GLU A 145 14.73 23.21 -28.98
CA GLU A 145 13.66 23.00 -29.95
C GLU A 145 13.05 21.61 -29.73
N LEU A 146 11.72 21.56 -29.69
CA LEU A 146 10.95 20.33 -29.55
C LEU A 146 9.88 20.28 -30.62
N THR A 147 9.89 19.20 -31.40
CA THR A 147 8.86 18.94 -32.41
C THR A 147 7.98 17.80 -31.93
N VAL A 148 6.69 18.00 -31.91
CA VAL A 148 5.68 16.98 -31.54
C VAL A 148 4.78 16.74 -32.74
N VAL A 149 4.36 15.51 -32.93
CA VAL A 149 3.50 15.11 -34.06
C VAL A 149 2.14 14.71 -33.52
N TYR A 150 1.10 15.40 -33.97
CA TYR A 150 -0.29 15.07 -33.68
C TYR A 150 -1.07 14.93 -34.98
N LYS A 151 -1.72 13.82 -35.25
CA LYS A 151 -2.46 13.50 -36.51
C LYS A 151 -1.66 13.90 -37.77
N ASN A 152 -0.39 13.51 -37.85
CA ASN A 152 0.58 13.86 -38.90
C ASN A 152 0.93 15.35 -39.05
N VAL A 153 0.42 16.21 -38.18
CA VAL A 153 0.79 17.64 -38.17
C VAL A 153 1.96 17.82 -37.21
N LYS A 154 3.05 18.42 -37.69
CA LYS A 154 4.19 18.77 -36.86
C LYS A 154 3.94 20.08 -36.13
N LEU A 155 4.06 20.04 -34.81
CA LEU A 155 4.03 21.17 -33.93
C LEU A 155 5.47 21.50 -33.52
N ASP A 156 6.10 22.39 -34.27
CA ASP A 156 7.47 22.85 -33.99
C ASP A 156 7.43 23.98 -32.99
N GLY A 157 8.12 23.80 -31.85
CA GLY A 157 8.15 24.80 -30.80
C GLY A 157 9.47 24.80 -30.05
N LYS A 158 9.55 25.70 -29.09
CA LYS A 158 10.71 25.89 -28.22
C LYS A 158 10.27 25.73 -26.76
N VAL A 159 11.03 24.99 -25.99
CA VAL A 159 10.76 24.83 -24.54
C VAL A 159 11.07 26.15 -23.84
N VAL A 160 10.03 26.86 -23.43
CA VAL A 160 10.14 28.19 -22.80
C VAL A 160 9.92 28.15 -21.29
N GLY A 161 9.25 27.11 -20.79
CA GLY A 161 9.00 26.91 -19.36
C GLY A 161 9.05 25.45 -18.95
N LEU A 162 9.48 25.21 -17.72
CA LEU A 162 9.35 23.92 -17.04
C LEU A 162 8.25 24.03 -16.01
N ILE A 163 7.32 23.08 -16.03
CA ILE A 163 6.05 23.15 -15.32
C ILE A 163 5.70 21.87 -14.60
N MET A 164 4.79 21.97 -13.63
CA MET A 164 4.01 20.88 -13.06
C MET A 164 2.53 21.23 -13.13
N SER A 165 1.66 20.22 -13.15
CA SER A 165 0.22 20.42 -13.27
C SER A 165 -0.56 19.43 -12.41
N ALA A 166 -1.59 19.91 -11.70
CA ALA A 166 -2.49 19.07 -10.93
C ALA A 166 -3.33 18.12 -11.81
N GLU A 167 -3.50 18.42 -13.11
CA GLU A 167 -4.15 17.50 -14.05
C GLU A 167 -3.29 16.24 -14.30
N TYR A 168 -1.98 16.30 -14.05
CA TYR A 168 -1.00 15.26 -14.30
C TYR A 168 -0.17 14.92 -13.04
N LEU A 169 -0.80 14.93 -11.86
CA LEU A 169 -0.14 14.52 -10.60
C LEU A 169 0.47 13.11 -10.72
N ILE A 170 -0.25 12.22 -11.39
CA ILE A 170 0.23 10.89 -11.78
C ILE A 170 0.14 10.84 -13.31
N CYS A 171 1.26 11.05 -13.98
CA CYS A 171 1.34 11.15 -15.43
C CYS A 171 1.60 9.77 -16.05
N VAL A 172 0.55 9.09 -16.47
CA VAL A 172 0.61 7.81 -17.16
C VAL A 172 0.12 7.95 -18.59
N ALA A 173 0.65 7.13 -19.49
CA ALA A 173 0.26 7.15 -20.90
C ALA A 173 -1.10 6.50 -21.16
N ASP A 174 -1.51 5.60 -20.26
CA ASP A 174 -2.71 4.77 -20.37
C ASP A 174 -3.15 4.31 -18.97
N ASP A 175 -4.45 4.14 -18.75
CA ASP A 175 -5.03 3.72 -17.47
C ASP A 175 -4.61 2.30 -17.04
N THR A 176 -4.02 1.53 -17.92
CA THR A 176 -3.44 0.21 -17.61
C THR A 176 -2.02 0.30 -17.06
N GLN A 177 -1.38 1.47 -17.10
CA GLN A 177 -0.05 1.71 -16.59
C GLN A 177 -0.11 2.11 -15.11
N LEU A 178 0.49 1.30 -14.22
CA LEU A 178 0.45 1.52 -12.76
C LEU A 178 1.42 2.60 -12.26
N MET A 179 2.48 2.91 -13.02
CA MET A 179 3.51 3.87 -12.59
C MET A 179 3.87 4.81 -13.72
N PRO A 180 4.06 6.10 -13.44
CA PRO A 180 4.64 7.03 -14.40
C PRO A 180 6.03 6.60 -14.87
N ASP A 181 6.30 6.78 -16.15
CA ASP A 181 7.63 6.64 -16.74
C ASP A 181 7.95 7.89 -17.55
N PHE A 182 8.55 8.87 -16.90
CA PHE A 182 8.91 10.15 -17.52
C PHE A 182 10.03 10.02 -18.58
N THR A 183 10.63 8.85 -18.75
CA THR A 183 11.56 8.62 -19.86
C THR A 183 10.84 8.43 -21.20
N THR A 184 9.58 7.96 -21.15
CA THR A 184 8.77 7.64 -22.34
C THR A 184 7.52 8.47 -22.49
N HIS A 185 6.93 8.96 -21.37
CA HIS A 185 5.70 9.74 -21.37
C HIS A 185 5.80 10.95 -20.44
N GLY A 186 5.23 12.06 -20.84
CA GLY A 186 5.13 13.30 -20.07
C GLY A 186 3.96 14.15 -20.51
N PHE A 187 3.92 15.39 -20.06
CA PHE A 187 2.91 16.34 -20.50
C PHE A 187 3.53 17.69 -20.87
N ALA A 188 2.82 18.44 -21.70
CA ALA A 188 3.20 19.79 -22.06
C ALA A 188 1.97 20.66 -22.30
N TYR A 189 2.11 21.95 -22.05
CA TYR A 189 1.10 22.96 -22.41
C TYR A 189 1.59 23.78 -23.58
N ILE A 190 0.69 24.06 -24.49
CA ILE A 190 0.91 25.00 -25.59
C ILE A 190 -0.18 26.09 -25.60
N SER A 191 0.08 27.19 -26.31
CA SER A 191 -0.89 28.26 -26.41
C SER A 191 -1.98 28.01 -27.46
N PRO A 192 -3.16 28.64 -27.34
CA PRO A 192 -4.15 28.68 -28.42
C PRO A 192 -3.61 29.22 -29.74
N ALA A 193 -2.69 30.22 -29.69
CA ALA A 193 -2.07 30.79 -30.88
C ALA A 193 -1.19 29.76 -31.61
N MET A 194 -0.42 28.92 -30.87
CA MET A 194 0.35 27.85 -31.47
C MET A 194 -0.56 26.78 -32.07
N LEU A 195 -1.65 26.42 -31.38
CA LEU A 195 -2.63 25.46 -31.90
C LEU A 195 -3.25 25.97 -33.22
N ARG A 196 -3.69 27.23 -33.28
CA ARG A 196 -4.19 27.86 -34.53
C ARG A 196 -3.17 27.86 -35.64
N ARG A 197 -1.89 28.18 -35.33
CA ARG A 197 -0.81 28.19 -36.30
C ARG A 197 -0.62 26.84 -36.95
N CYS A 198 -0.64 25.77 -36.17
CA CYS A 198 -0.30 24.42 -36.61
C CYS A 198 -1.50 23.68 -37.22
N LEU A 199 -2.68 23.75 -36.59
CA LEU A 199 -3.87 23.03 -37.04
C LEU A 199 -4.87 23.87 -37.85
N GLY A 200 -4.66 25.19 -37.93
CA GLY A 200 -5.54 26.11 -38.67
C GLY A 200 -6.82 26.49 -37.93
N THR A 201 -7.12 25.88 -36.81
CA THR A 201 -8.31 26.14 -35.98
C THR A 201 -8.03 25.87 -34.52
N GLU A 202 -8.86 26.44 -33.64
CA GLU A 202 -8.93 26.02 -32.24
C GLU A 202 -10.01 24.98 -32.10
N PHE A 203 -9.72 23.97 -31.31
CA PHE A 203 -10.61 22.87 -31.05
C PHE A 203 -10.48 22.44 -29.57
N TYR A 204 -11.60 22.29 -28.89
CA TYR A 204 -11.64 21.95 -27.47
C TYR A 204 -12.71 20.91 -27.22
N THR A 205 -12.32 19.75 -26.72
CA THR A 205 -13.22 18.60 -26.45
C THR A 205 -13.73 18.57 -25.03
N GLN A 206 -13.25 19.46 -24.16
CA GLN A 206 -13.51 19.43 -22.73
C GLN A 206 -13.86 20.83 -22.21
N LEU A 207 -14.77 20.89 -21.24
CA LEU A 207 -15.01 22.03 -20.37
C LEU A 207 -14.60 21.68 -18.95
N ASN A 208 -13.68 22.44 -18.38
CA ASN A 208 -13.32 22.39 -16.97
C ASN A 208 -14.19 23.40 -16.21
N ILE A 209 -14.79 22.97 -15.11
CA ILE A 209 -15.80 23.76 -14.38
C ILE A 209 -15.45 23.77 -12.89
N ILE A 210 -15.51 24.95 -12.27
CA ILE A 210 -15.48 25.13 -10.82
C ILE A 210 -16.91 25.43 -10.37
N SER A 211 -17.45 24.61 -9.46
CA SER A 211 -18.84 24.73 -9.01
C SER A 211 -19.04 24.02 -7.67
N ASP A 212 -19.83 24.65 -6.79
CA ASP A 212 -20.24 24.06 -5.51
C ASP A 212 -21.52 23.17 -5.65
N LEU A 213 -22.03 22.96 -6.86
CA LEU A 213 -23.21 22.12 -7.10
C LEU A 213 -22.86 20.65 -6.96
N ASP A 214 -23.85 19.85 -6.54
CA ASP A 214 -23.74 18.40 -6.64
C ASP A 214 -23.70 17.94 -8.11
N LYS A 215 -23.03 16.82 -8.42
CA LYS A 215 -22.89 16.28 -9.79
C LYS A 215 -24.21 16.18 -10.53
N SER A 216 -25.23 15.58 -9.89
CA SER A 216 -26.57 15.41 -10.50
C SER A 216 -27.25 16.72 -10.84
N GLU A 217 -27.10 17.74 -10.01
CA GLU A 217 -27.68 19.06 -10.23
C GLU A 217 -26.92 19.82 -11.32
N LEU A 218 -25.58 19.71 -11.38
CA LEU A 218 -24.77 20.28 -12.46
C LEU A 218 -25.12 19.63 -13.80
N VAL A 219 -25.23 18.30 -13.86
CA VAL A 219 -25.59 17.56 -15.09
C VAL A 219 -26.92 18.03 -15.61
N GLU A 220 -28.00 18.04 -14.79
CA GLU A 220 -29.33 18.49 -15.21
C GLU A 220 -29.32 19.92 -15.79
N ARG A 221 -28.62 20.83 -15.11
CA ARG A 221 -28.54 22.23 -15.53
C ARG A 221 -27.70 22.42 -16.79
N ALA A 222 -26.55 21.73 -16.90
CA ALA A 222 -25.67 21.80 -18.04
C ALA A 222 -26.30 21.19 -19.30
N GLU A 223 -26.93 20.02 -19.19
CA GLU A 223 -27.66 19.39 -20.29
C GLU A 223 -28.82 20.26 -20.80
N LYS A 224 -29.54 20.87 -19.87
CA LYS A 224 -30.60 21.84 -20.24
C LYS A 224 -30.05 23.09 -20.94
N ALA A 225 -28.87 23.58 -20.51
CA ALA A 225 -28.22 24.75 -21.11
C ALA A 225 -27.66 24.46 -22.50
N LEU A 226 -27.08 23.27 -22.71
CA LEU A 226 -26.46 22.88 -23.97
C LEU A 226 -27.41 22.09 -24.89
N GLY A 227 -28.53 21.58 -24.38
CA GLY A 227 -29.55 20.87 -25.15
C GLY A 227 -29.08 19.49 -25.65
N LYS A 228 -28.11 18.84 -24.95
CA LYS A 228 -27.59 17.52 -25.30
C LYS A 228 -27.17 16.77 -24.04
N THR A 229 -27.18 15.44 -24.11
CA THR A 229 -26.64 14.56 -23.06
C THR A 229 -25.14 14.71 -22.95
N LEU A 230 -24.60 14.81 -21.74
CA LEU A 230 -23.21 15.14 -21.47
C LEU A 230 -22.51 14.07 -20.63
N LEU A 231 -21.29 13.75 -21.00
CA LEU A 231 -20.38 13.01 -20.12
C LEU A 231 -19.76 14.00 -19.13
N VAL A 232 -20.11 13.88 -17.86
CA VAL A 232 -19.62 14.74 -16.78
C VAL A 232 -18.87 13.88 -15.77
N LEU A 233 -17.58 14.16 -15.59
CA LEU A 233 -16.74 13.56 -14.56
C LEU A 233 -16.52 14.58 -13.43
N SER A 234 -16.71 14.14 -12.19
CA SER A 234 -16.28 14.88 -11.01
C SER A 234 -14.77 14.78 -10.81
N LYS A 235 -14.21 15.61 -9.93
CA LYS A 235 -12.79 15.51 -9.58
C LYS A 235 -12.43 14.15 -9.00
N ASP A 236 -13.34 13.52 -8.23
CA ASP A 236 -13.11 12.21 -7.61
C ASP A 236 -13.05 11.07 -8.65
N GLU A 237 -13.64 11.27 -9.83
CA GLU A 237 -13.57 10.37 -10.97
C GLU A 237 -12.37 10.66 -11.89
N ASN A 238 -11.58 11.70 -11.63
CA ASN A 238 -10.35 11.96 -12.36
C ASN A 238 -9.26 10.97 -11.92
N PRO A 239 -8.69 10.14 -12.82
CA PRO A 239 -7.76 9.07 -12.46
C PRO A 239 -6.51 9.58 -11.71
N SER A 240 -5.96 10.72 -12.12
CA SER A 240 -4.77 11.29 -11.47
C SER A 240 -5.05 11.74 -10.04
N TYR A 241 -6.22 12.30 -9.77
CA TYR A 241 -6.65 12.69 -8.43
C TYR A 241 -7.01 11.50 -7.56
N SER A 242 -7.85 10.57 -8.07
CA SER A 242 -8.31 9.40 -7.30
C SER A 242 -7.16 8.49 -6.90
N GLN A 243 -6.19 8.26 -7.77
CA GLN A 243 -4.99 7.48 -7.47
C GLN A 243 -4.11 8.18 -6.43
N ALA A 244 -3.90 9.51 -6.52
CA ALA A 244 -3.14 10.25 -5.52
C ALA A 244 -3.84 10.23 -4.13
N LEU A 245 -5.17 10.27 -4.11
CA LEU A 245 -5.96 10.12 -2.88
C LEU A 245 -5.88 8.69 -2.33
N GLY A 246 -5.89 7.69 -3.20
CA GLY A 246 -5.71 6.27 -2.85
C GLY A 246 -4.41 6.01 -2.08
N GLU A 247 -3.31 6.62 -2.48
CA GLU A 247 -2.03 6.55 -1.75
C GLU A 247 -2.15 7.08 -0.31
N SER A 248 -2.89 8.17 -0.11
CA SER A 248 -3.17 8.69 1.25
C SER A 248 -3.97 7.68 2.08
N ASP A 249 -4.98 7.03 1.51
CA ASP A 249 -5.81 6.06 2.22
C ASP A 249 -5.05 4.77 2.54
N GLU A 250 -4.13 4.34 1.67
CA GLU A 250 -3.17 3.28 1.98
C GLU A 250 -2.29 3.66 3.18
N GLY A 251 -1.71 4.85 3.17
CA GLY A 251 -0.90 5.38 4.26
C GLY A 251 -1.68 5.45 5.59
N LYS A 252 -2.96 5.87 5.58
CA LYS A 252 -3.86 5.86 6.75
C LYS A 252 -4.03 4.44 7.30
N THR A 253 -4.29 3.48 6.43
CA THR A 253 -4.47 2.07 6.79
C THR A 253 -3.20 1.48 7.39
N MET A 254 -2.04 1.69 6.75
CA MET A 254 -0.74 1.25 7.24
C MET A 254 -0.38 1.92 8.57
N GLY A 255 -0.67 3.22 8.70
CA GLY A 255 -0.46 4.01 9.92
C GLY A 255 -1.31 3.55 11.12
N LEU A 256 -2.39 2.80 10.89
CA LEU A 256 -3.22 2.21 11.93
C LEU A 256 -2.83 0.75 12.22
N VAL A 257 -2.78 -0.11 11.21
CA VAL A 257 -2.66 -1.57 11.36
C VAL A 257 -1.28 -1.97 11.89
N LEU A 258 -0.20 -1.50 11.26
CA LEU A 258 1.15 -1.90 11.61
C LEU A 258 1.56 -1.49 13.04
N PRO A 259 1.33 -0.24 13.47
CA PRO A 259 1.66 0.17 14.84
C PRO A 259 0.91 -0.62 15.91
N VAL A 260 -0.38 -0.93 15.69
CA VAL A 260 -1.18 -1.72 16.63
C VAL A 260 -0.56 -3.11 16.83
N LEU A 261 -0.10 -3.77 15.79
CA LEU A 261 0.58 -5.06 15.87
C LEU A 261 1.89 -4.96 16.66
N PHE A 262 2.78 -4.03 16.30
CA PHE A 262 4.08 -3.85 16.96
C PHE A 262 3.94 -3.41 18.42
N LEU A 263 3.08 -2.46 18.71
CA LEU A 263 2.87 -1.94 20.07
C LEU A 263 2.18 -2.96 20.98
N SER A 264 1.27 -3.79 20.45
CA SER A 264 0.66 -4.88 21.22
C SER A 264 1.72 -5.86 21.75
N ILE A 265 2.68 -6.22 20.91
CA ILE A 265 3.79 -7.10 21.31
C ILE A 265 4.74 -6.37 22.28
N ALA A 266 4.99 -5.07 22.06
CA ALA A 266 5.80 -4.26 22.99
C ALA A 266 5.17 -4.19 24.40
N VAL A 267 3.85 -3.98 24.47
CA VAL A 267 3.08 -3.98 25.74
C VAL A 267 3.18 -5.33 26.44
N LEU A 268 2.94 -6.45 25.74
CA LEU A 268 3.06 -7.79 26.31
C LEU A 268 4.46 -8.05 26.85
N THR A 269 5.48 -7.62 26.13
CA THR A 269 6.88 -7.76 26.57
C THR A 269 7.19 -6.89 27.78
N MET A 270 6.62 -5.68 27.84
CA MET A 270 6.75 -4.78 29.00
C MET A 270 6.14 -5.42 30.24
N VAL A 271 4.90 -5.90 30.17
CA VAL A 271 4.20 -6.57 31.29
C VAL A 271 5.02 -7.71 31.87
N THR A 272 5.53 -8.60 30.98
CA THR A 272 6.36 -9.74 31.43
C THR A 272 7.64 -9.30 32.11
N THR A 273 8.30 -8.32 31.52
CA THR A 273 9.59 -7.86 32.05
C THR A 273 9.42 -7.14 33.37
N MET A 274 8.38 -6.32 33.53
CA MET A 274 8.06 -5.66 34.80
C MET A 274 7.71 -6.67 35.89
N ASN A 275 6.84 -7.64 35.61
CA ASN A 275 6.50 -8.71 36.54
C ASN A 275 7.74 -9.51 36.98
N ARG A 276 8.69 -9.74 36.07
CA ARG A 276 9.92 -10.44 36.41
C ARG A 276 10.87 -9.61 37.25
N ILE A 277 11.07 -8.33 36.93
CA ILE A 277 11.94 -7.43 37.71
C ILE A 277 11.42 -7.37 39.15
N THR A 278 10.11 -7.17 39.32
CA THR A 278 9.48 -7.12 40.65
C THR A 278 9.58 -8.46 41.40
N ALA A 279 9.37 -9.58 40.74
CA ALA A 279 9.53 -10.91 41.35
C ALA A 279 10.97 -11.18 41.78
N LYS A 280 11.97 -10.78 40.99
CA LYS A 280 13.39 -10.97 41.31
C LYS A 280 13.87 -10.04 42.43
N GLU A 281 13.31 -8.84 42.53
CA GLU A 281 13.61 -7.88 43.57
C GLU A 281 12.65 -7.98 44.77
N LYS A 282 11.87 -9.09 44.88
CA LYS A 282 10.86 -9.32 45.93
C LYS A 282 11.44 -9.10 47.35
N THR A 283 12.64 -9.62 47.62
CA THR A 283 13.32 -9.46 48.94
C THR A 283 13.68 -8.00 49.19
N GLN A 284 14.14 -7.25 48.20
CA GLN A 284 14.41 -5.81 48.36
C GLN A 284 13.12 -5.00 48.57
N ILE A 285 12.05 -5.38 47.90
CA ILE A 285 10.72 -4.80 48.07
C ILE A 285 10.26 -5.04 49.51
N GLY A 286 10.43 -6.28 50.03
CA GLY A 286 10.14 -6.60 51.44
C GLY A 286 10.96 -5.75 52.40
N THR A 287 12.26 -5.55 52.14
CA THR A 287 13.12 -4.68 52.95
C THR A 287 12.63 -3.23 52.91
N PHE A 288 12.22 -2.68 51.77
CA PHE A 288 11.66 -1.32 51.70
C PHE A 288 10.35 -1.20 52.50
N LYS A 289 9.48 -2.23 52.43
CA LYS A 289 8.26 -2.27 53.26
C LYS A 289 8.57 -2.34 54.76
N ALA A 290 9.54 -3.16 55.16
CA ALA A 290 9.98 -3.25 56.57
C ALA A 290 10.60 -1.96 57.08
N LEU A 291 11.25 -1.16 56.22
CA LEU A 291 11.76 0.18 56.51
C LEU A 291 10.68 1.28 56.47
N GLY A 292 9.41 0.95 56.30
CA GLY A 292 8.28 1.88 56.41
C GLY A 292 7.99 2.64 55.08
N TYR A 293 8.56 2.25 53.92
CA TYR A 293 8.18 2.87 52.64
C TYR A 293 6.75 2.48 52.28
N ARG A 294 5.92 3.47 51.91
CA ARG A 294 4.55 3.25 51.45
C ARG A 294 4.56 2.50 50.11
N ASP A 295 3.63 1.56 49.92
CA ASP A 295 3.50 0.76 48.68
C ASP A 295 3.40 1.66 47.43
N ARG A 296 2.71 2.78 47.48
CA ARG A 296 2.63 3.76 46.41
C ARG A 296 4.01 4.27 45.97
N ARG A 297 4.92 4.55 46.91
CA ARG A 297 6.27 5.06 46.61
C ARG A 297 7.17 3.99 45.99
N ILE A 298 6.99 2.76 46.44
CA ILE A 298 7.67 1.59 45.85
C ILE A 298 7.12 1.34 44.45
N ALA A 299 5.79 1.36 44.26
CA ALA A 299 5.15 1.24 42.95
C ALA A 299 5.66 2.29 41.97
N MET A 300 5.66 3.57 42.38
CA MET A 300 6.17 4.66 41.52
C MET A 300 7.63 4.46 41.10
N HIS A 301 8.49 3.94 42.00
CA HIS A 301 9.88 3.66 41.66
C HIS A 301 10.00 2.57 40.56
N TYR A 302 9.25 1.48 40.65
CA TYR A 302 9.28 0.42 39.64
C TYR A 302 8.56 0.83 38.35
N THR A 303 7.49 1.64 38.43
CA THR A 303 6.83 2.20 37.26
C THR A 303 7.74 3.16 36.50
N SER A 304 8.65 3.89 37.18
CA SER A 304 9.58 4.79 36.52
C SER A 304 10.51 4.08 35.53
N TYR A 305 10.73 2.76 35.65
CA TYR A 305 11.43 1.98 34.62
C TYR A 305 10.61 1.91 33.33
N ALA A 306 9.30 1.60 33.43
CA ALA A 306 8.41 1.56 32.28
C ALA A 306 8.30 2.92 31.60
N THR A 307 8.15 3.99 32.39
CA THR A 307 8.12 5.37 31.88
C THR A 307 9.41 5.76 31.17
N ALA A 308 10.57 5.44 31.75
CA ALA A 308 11.86 5.75 31.13
C ALA A 308 12.04 5.02 29.79
N ILE A 309 11.68 3.72 29.73
CA ILE A 309 11.74 2.93 28.49
C ILE A 309 10.82 3.54 27.43
N CYS A 310 9.60 3.91 27.84
CA CYS A 310 8.60 4.47 26.94
C CYS A 310 9.07 5.83 26.39
N LEU A 311 9.52 6.75 27.24
CA LEU A 311 9.99 8.07 26.82
C LEU A 311 11.21 7.99 25.91
N ILE A 312 12.21 7.13 26.22
CA ILE A 312 13.37 6.93 25.38
C ILE A 312 12.95 6.31 24.05
N GLY A 313 12.10 5.27 24.10
CA GLY A 313 11.57 4.61 22.91
C GLY A 313 10.78 5.56 22.03
N THR A 314 9.96 6.43 22.61
CA THR A 314 9.19 7.46 21.88
C THR A 314 10.11 8.48 21.22
N ALA A 315 11.10 9.02 21.95
CA ALA A 315 12.02 10.01 21.39
C ALA A 315 12.78 9.49 20.17
N PHE A 316 13.35 8.28 20.26
CA PHE A 316 14.01 7.64 19.12
C PHE A 316 13.02 7.13 18.07
N GLY A 317 11.81 6.72 18.47
CA GLY A 317 10.74 6.31 17.59
C GLY A 317 10.25 7.45 16.70
N ILE A 318 10.09 8.65 17.23
CA ILE A 318 9.78 9.85 16.44
C ILE A 318 10.87 10.09 15.40
N GLY A 319 12.16 10.07 15.80
CA GLY A 319 13.27 10.21 14.85
C GLY A 319 13.28 9.15 13.75
N PHE A 320 12.97 7.90 14.10
CA PHE A 320 12.86 6.80 13.13
C PHE A 320 11.66 6.99 12.21
N GLY A 321 10.50 7.45 12.73
CA GLY A 321 9.31 7.76 11.94
C GLY A 321 9.53 8.90 10.95
N VAL A 322 10.19 9.97 11.39
CA VAL A 322 10.59 11.08 10.49
C VAL A 322 11.51 10.59 9.38
N LEU A 323 12.43 9.66 9.66
CA LEU A 323 13.29 9.07 8.63
C LEU A 323 12.50 8.23 7.63
N ILE A 324 11.48 7.48 8.08
CA ILE A 324 10.59 6.72 7.18
C ILE A 324 9.82 7.71 6.29
N ALA A 325 9.14 8.69 6.87
CA ALA A 325 8.38 9.68 6.12
C ALA A 325 9.27 10.45 5.13
N TRP A 326 10.46 10.87 5.55
CA TRP A 326 11.40 11.55 4.67
C TRP A 326 11.87 10.67 3.52
N TYR A 327 12.12 9.38 3.76
CA TYR A 327 12.53 8.46 2.70
C TYR A 327 11.44 8.26 1.64
N ILE A 328 10.18 8.21 2.06
CA ILE A 328 9.03 8.04 1.17
C ILE A 328 8.73 9.36 0.44
N MET A 329 8.64 10.46 1.17
CA MET A 329 8.09 11.75 0.75
C MET A 329 9.13 12.77 0.23
N ASN A 330 10.33 12.38 -0.14
CA ASN A 330 11.24 13.35 -0.78
C ASN A 330 11.15 13.26 -2.31
N PRO A 331 11.51 14.34 -3.06
CA PRO A 331 11.41 14.36 -4.53
C PRO A 331 12.18 13.24 -5.25
N ASN A 332 13.26 12.74 -4.62
CA ASN A 332 14.06 11.61 -5.11
C ASN A 332 13.70 10.28 -4.41
N GLY A 333 12.62 10.25 -3.64
CA GLY A 333 12.10 9.07 -2.96
C GLY A 333 11.05 8.34 -3.78
N SER A 334 10.38 7.36 -3.14
CA SER A 334 9.36 6.57 -3.83
C SER A 334 8.17 7.40 -4.30
N MET A 335 7.71 8.35 -3.49
CA MET A 335 6.63 9.25 -3.92
C MET A 335 7.06 10.18 -5.05
N GLY A 336 8.30 10.67 -5.06
CA GLY A 336 8.82 11.52 -6.11
C GLY A 336 8.90 10.86 -7.49
N THR A 337 8.96 9.53 -7.55
CA THR A 337 8.85 8.79 -8.82
C THR A 337 7.39 8.56 -9.24
N TYR A 338 6.45 8.64 -8.31
CA TYR A 338 5.05 8.34 -8.53
C TYR A 338 4.20 9.59 -8.76
N THR A 339 4.39 10.65 -7.97
CA THR A 339 3.59 11.88 -8.03
C THR A 339 4.46 13.10 -8.29
N ASP A 340 3.84 14.15 -8.82
CA ASP A 340 4.45 15.46 -9.06
C ASP A 340 3.78 16.54 -8.21
N PHE A 341 4.23 16.73 -6.95
CA PHE A 341 3.69 17.74 -6.04
C PHE A 341 4.43 19.06 -6.12
N VAL A 342 3.71 20.16 -5.89
CA VAL A 342 4.27 21.52 -5.83
C VAL A 342 5.15 21.72 -4.60
N ASP A 343 4.79 21.13 -3.45
CA ASP A 343 5.55 21.19 -2.19
C ASP A 343 5.90 19.78 -1.72
N TRP A 344 7.10 19.62 -1.18
CA TRP A 344 7.63 18.36 -0.63
C TRP A 344 7.94 18.49 0.86
N SER A 345 7.36 19.46 1.53
CA SER A 345 7.58 19.71 2.95
C SER A 345 6.88 18.67 3.81
N LEU A 346 7.60 18.01 4.70
CA LEU A 346 7.02 17.04 5.62
C LEU A 346 6.18 17.69 6.71
N TYR A 347 4.97 17.22 6.87
CA TYR A 347 4.03 17.67 7.89
C TYR A 347 3.71 16.59 8.89
N CYS A 348 3.61 16.98 10.17
CA CYS A 348 3.20 16.08 11.25
C CYS A 348 1.85 16.54 11.81
N PRO A 349 0.79 15.75 11.64
CA PRO A 349 -0.54 16.16 12.10
C PRO A 349 -0.60 16.26 13.62
N ALA A 350 -1.37 17.22 14.13
CA ALA A 350 -1.48 17.52 15.56
C ALA A 350 -1.98 16.31 16.38
N PHE A 351 -2.85 15.48 15.82
CA PHE A 351 -3.37 14.30 16.51
C PHE A 351 -2.27 13.28 16.85
N VAL A 352 -1.19 13.19 16.05
CA VAL A 352 -0.05 12.28 16.30
C VAL A 352 0.54 12.55 17.71
N TRP A 353 0.72 13.82 18.07
CA TRP A 353 1.24 14.19 19.40
C TRP A 353 0.30 13.78 20.52
N ILE A 354 -1.00 13.93 20.31
CA ILE A 354 -2.02 13.51 21.29
C ILE A 354 -1.98 11.99 21.47
N VAL A 355 -1.95 11.24 20.37
CA VAL A 355 -1.89 9.77 20.42
C VAL A 355 -0.59 9.30 21.06
N LEU A 356 0.55 9.93 20.78
CA LEU A 356 1.83 9.61 21.44
C LEU A 356 1.75 9.80 22.97
N ILE A 357 1.12 10.87 23.43
CA ILE A 357 0.89 11.09 24.87
C ILE A 357 0.01 9.98 25.43
N VAL A 358 -1.08 9.63 24.75
CA VAL A 358 -2.01 8.56 25.18
C VAL A 358 -1.27 7.21 25.24
N ILE A 359 -0.49 6.85 24.22
CA ILE A 359 0.32 5.62 24.19
C ILE A 359 1.30 5.60 25.39
N ASN A 360 2.03 6.70 25.63
CA ASN A 360 2.97 6.79 26.75
C ASN A 360 2.27 6.64 28.09
N LEU A 361 1.11 7.26 28.30
CA LEU A 361 0.31 7.12 29.50
C LEU A 361 -0.23 5.69 29.64
N PHE A 362 -0.71 5.09 28.57
CA PHE A 362 -1.25 3.73 28.56
C PHE A 362 -0.18 2.69 28.91
N ILE A 363 1.00 2.74 28.27
CA ILE A 363 2.11 1.82 28.58
C ILE A 363 2.60 2.02 30.01
N THR A 364 2.70 3.26 30.47
CA THR A 364 3.07 3.58 31.86
C THR A 364 2.03 3.04 32.86
N ALA A 365 0.74 3.18 32.57
CA ALA A 365 -0.35 2.67 33.39
C ALA A 365 -0.32 1.14 33.48
N ILE A 366 -0.06 0.45 32.35
CA ILE A 366 0.13 -1.00 32.31
C ILE A 366 1.34 -1.41 33.16
N GLY A 367 2.45 -0.71 33.04
CA GLY A 367 3.63 -0.91 33.88
C GLY A 367 3.30 -0.76 35.37
N TRP A 368 2.52 0.27 35.73
CA TRP A 368 2.06 0.49 37.11
C TRP A 368 1.13 -0.64 37.60
N LEU A 369 0.17 -1.08 36.81
CA LEU A 369 -0.74 -2.18 37.13
C LEU A 369 0.04 -3.49 37.37
N SER A 370 1.01 -3.79 36.53
CA SER A 370 1.87 -4.97 36.66
C SER A 370 2.67 -4.97 37.97
N VAL A 371 3.22 -3.82 38.33
CA VAL A 371 3.97 -3.65 39.59
C VAL A 371 3.03 -3.70 40.82
N ARG A 372 1.87 -3.06 40.75
CA ARG A 372 0.89 -3.05 41.85
C ARG A 372 0.41 -4.47 42.18
N GLN A 373 0.19 -5.31 41.17
CA GLN A 373 -0.21 -6.69 41.37
C GLN A 373 0.87 -7.50 42.13
N ALA A 374 2.16 -7.21 41.88
CA ALA A 374 3.29 -7.87 42.55
C ALA A 374 3.55 -7.36 43.98
N LEU A 375 3.05 -6.19 44.34
CA LEU A 375 3.20 -5.60 45.68
C LEU A 375 2.14 -6.06 46.68
N GLY A 376 1.21 -6.94 46.31
CA GLY A 376 0.14 -7.40 47.20
C GLY A 376 0.62 -8.21 48.43
N ASP A 377 1.84 -8.76 48.41
CA ASP A 377 2.41 -9.55 49.49
C ASP A 377 2.82 -8.66 50.67
N THR A 378 2.71 -9.20 51.93
CA THR A 378 3.21 -8.56 53.13
C THR A 378 4.74 -8.52 53.16
N ALA A 379 5.34 -7.64 53.98
CA ALA A 379 6.81 -7.61 54.16
C ALA A 379 7.36 -8.99 54.63
N ALA A 380 6.63 -9.67 55.53
CA ALA A 380 7.00 -10.97 56.02
C ALA A 380 6.97 -12.08 54.96
N ASP A 381 5.93 -12.04 54.09
CA ASP A 381 5.83 -13.00 52.98
C ASP A 381 6.85 -12.75 51.87
N ALA A 382 7.25 -11.50 51.70
CA ALA A 382 8.28 -11.12 50.74
C ALA A 382 9.69 -11.56 51.16
N LEU A 383 9.94 -11.67 52.47
CA LEU A 383 11.23 -12.06 53.06
C LEU A 383 11.31 -13.58 53.30
N ARG A 384 10.21 -14.32 53.23
CA ARG A 384 10.23 -15.79 53.41
C ARG A 384 10.96 -16.47 52.24
N PRO A 385 11.77 -17.52 52.55
CA PRO A 385 12.38 -18.32 51.50
C PRO A 385 11.30 -18.93 50.60
N TYR A 386 11.59 -18.99 49.28
CA TYR A 386 10.69 -19.55 48.31
C TYR A 386 10.42 -21.06 48.63
N SER A 387 9.18 -21.39 48.98
CA SER A 387 8.73 -22.79 49.10
C SER A 387 7.98 -23.19 47.80
N PRO A 388 8.39 -24.26 47.13
CA PRO A 388 7.73 -24.70 45.89
C PRO A 388 6.30 -25.18 46.21
N LYS A 389 5.33 -24.62 45.47
CA LYS A 389 3.92 -25.05 45.55
C LYS A 389 3.78 -26.48 45.06
N ARG A 390 3.03 -27.32 45.80
CA ARG A 390 2.69 -28.69 45.35
C ARG A 390 1.84 -28.59 44.07
N PHE A 391 2.26 -29.30 43.02
CA PHE A 391 1.57 -29.29 41.74
C PHE A 391 0.67 -30.52 41.61
N LYS A 392 -0.54 -30.31 41.08
CA LYS A 392 -1.41 -31.40 40.67
C LYS A 392 -0.85 -32.06 39.39
N PRO A 393 -0.86 -33.38 39.26
CA PRO A 393 -0.49 -34.07 38.03
C PRO A 393 -1.44 -33.61 36.88
N LEU A 394 -0.90 -33.54 35.67
CA LEU A 394 -1.69 -33.23 34.48
C LEU A 394 -2.61 -34.41 34.13
N ALA A 395 -3.85 -34.15 33.74
CA ALA A 395 -4.83 -35.18 33.40
C ALA A 395 -4.33 -36.17 32.32
N TRP A 396 -3.41 -35.71 31.45
CA TRP A 396 -2.86 -36.52 30.35
C TRP A 396 -1.66 -37.40 30.75
N GLU A 397 -1.12 -37.25 31.96
CA GLU A 397 0.04 -38.02 32.41
C GLU A 397 -0.27 -39.54 32.55
N ASN A 398 -1.54 -39.87 32.64
CA ASN A 398 -2.01 -41.26 32.72
C ASN A 398 -2.18 -41.94 31.34
N CYS A 399 -2.13 -41.18 30.22
CA CYS A 399 -2.26 -41.74 28.88
C CYS A 399 -1.06 -42.61 28.47
N ARG A 400 -1.32 -43.69 27.73
CA ARG A 400 -0.28 -44.60 27.19
C ARG A 400 0.73 -43.85 26.30
N ALA A 401 0.26 -42.85 25.55
CA ALA A 401 1.11 -41.99 24.69
C ALA A 401 2.12 -41.18 25.51
N TRP A 402 1.71 -40.62 26.66
CA TRP A 402 2.60 -39.86 27.54
C TRP A 402 3.75 -40.74 28.08
N LYS A 403 3.48 -42.02 28.44
CA LYS A 403 4.50 -42.90 28.97
C LYS A 403 5.63 -43.22 27.99
N LYS A 404 5.35 -43.16 26.66
CA LYS A 404 6.35 -43.40 25.59
C LYS A 404 7.21 -42.19 25.26
N LEU A 405 6.82 -40.98 25.70
CA LEU A 405 7.55 -39.74 25.40
C LEU A 405 8.87 -39.65 26.18
N GLY A 406 9.90 -39.06 25.57
CA GLY A 406 11.21 -38.88 26.20
C GLY A 406 11.18 -37.85 27.34
N PHE A 407 12.18 -37.90 28.23
CA PHE A 407 12.31 -37.03 29.40
C PHE A 407 12.23 -35.54 29.02
N GLY A 408 12.92 -35.10 27.98
CA GLY A 408 12.97 -33.69 27.58
C GLY A 408 11.60 -33.17 27.17
N PHE A 409 10.80 -33.94 26.44
CA PHE A 409 9.45 -33.55 26.04
C PHE A 409 8.51 -33.45 27.24
N LYS A 410 8.51 -34.45 28.13
CA LYS A 410 7.71 -34.43 29.37
C LYS A 410 8.05 -33.22 30.24
N TRP A 411 9.33 -32.93 30.38
CA TRP A 411 9.84 -31.80 31.14
C TRP A 411 9.34 -30.46 30.55
N ASN A 412 9.53 -30.26 29.25
CA ASN A 412 9.15 -29.03 28.58
C ASN A 412 7.63 -28.80 28.54
N THR A 413 6.84 -29.85 28.32
CA THR A 413 5.37 -29.74 28.34
C THR A 413 4.84 -29.37 29.74
N ARG A 414 5.40 -29.96 30.80
CA ARG A 414 5.04 -29.58 32.18
C ARG A 414 5.38 -28.11 32.46
N ASP A 415 6.53 -27.63 32.02
CA ASP A 415 6.95 -26.26 32.23
C ASP A 415 6.06 -25.28 31.44
N THR A 416 5.77 -25.59 30.19
CA THR A 416 4.89 -24.80 29.32
C THR A 416 3.50 -24.62 29.94
N LEU A 417 2.92 -25.68 30.48
CA LEU A 417 1.59 -25.63 31.10
C LEU A 417 1.57 -24.99 32.50
N ARG A 418 2.72 -25.00 33.21
CA ARG A 418 2.90 -24.30 34.48
C ARG A 418 2.91 -22.76 34.30
N HIS A 419 3.61 -22.30 33.30
CA HIS A 419 3.87 -20.87 33.09
C HIS A 419 3.03 -20.33 31.91
N LYS A 420 1.69 -20.49 32.00
CA LYS A 420 0.74 -20.17 30.94
C LYS A 420 0.93 -18.75 30.36
N ALA A 421 1.11 -17.73 31.23
CA ALA A 421 1.30 -16.36 30.76
C ALA A 421 2.56 -16.21 29.92
N ARG A 422 3.71 -16.77 30.35
CA ARG A 422 4.95 -16.74 29.57
C ARG A 422 4.79 -17.49 28.24
N THR A 423 4.18 -18.65 28.29
CA THR A 423 3.93 -19.48 27.10
C THR A 423 3.04 -18.74 26.08
N ALA A 424 1.94 -18.16 26.55
CA ALA A 424 1.06 -17.35 25.71
C ALA A 424 1.82 -16.18 25.06
N MET A 425 2.64 -15.47 25.83
CA MET A 425 3.42 -14.33 25.29
C MET A 425 4.48 -14.77 24.27
N THR A 426 5.15 -15.93 24.50
CA THR A 426 6.07 -16.49 23.49
C THR A 426 5.32 -16.82 22.21
N LEU A 427 4.14 -17.43 22.36
CA LEU A 427 3.29 -17.82 21.25
C LEU A 427 2.82 -16.58 20.47
N PHE A 428 2.31 -15.55 21.15
CA PHE A 428 1.90 -14.30 20.53
C PHE A 428 3.05 -13.57 19.81
N GLY A 429 4.25 -13.58 20.40
CA GLY A 429 5.41 -12.96 19.76
C GLY A 429 5.86 -13.70 18.49
N VAL A 430 5.85 -15.03 18.51
CA VAL A 430 6.15 -15.83 17.31
C VAL A 430 5.04 -15.69 16.27
N LEU A 431 3.78 -15.73 16.70
CA LEU A 431 2.61 -15.56 15.85
C LEU A 431 2.66 -14.22 15.11
N GLY A 432 2.87 -13.11 15.85
CA GLY A 432 2.97 -11.79 15.22
C GLY A 432 4.10 -11.69 14.20
N CYS A 433 5.26 -12.29 14.50
CA CYS A 433 6.37 -12.35 13.55
C CYS A 433 6.00 -13.15 12.28
N VAL A 434 5.39 -14.33 12.44
CA VAL A 434 4.96 -15.18 11.31
C VAL A 434 3.91 -14.47 10.45
N VAL A 435 2.92 -13.83 11.10
CA VAL A 435 1.86 -13.07 10.42
C VAL A 435 2.44 -11.97 9.56
N LEU A 436 3.36 -11.17 10.09
CA LEU A 436 3.98 -10.06 9.34
C LEU A 436 4.87 -10.56 8.20
N ILE A 437 5.64 -11.64 8.39
CA ILE A 437 6.51 -12.17 7.33
C ILE A 437 5.67 -12.75 6.20
N ILE A 438 4.64 -13.57 6.52
CA ILE A 438 3.82 -14.19 5.48
C ILE A 438 2.92 -13.16 4.78
N ALA A 439 2.48 -12.10 5.48
CA ALA A 439 1.75 -11.00 4.85
C ALA A 439 2.64 -10.24 3.87
N GLY A 440 3.87 -9.89 4.26
CA GLY A 440 4.80 -9.19 3.37
C GLY A 440 5.22 -10.03 2.14
N LEU A 441 5.59 -11.30 2.35
CA LEU A 441 5.95 -12.18 1.23
C LEU A 441 4.75 -12.53 0.36
N GLY A 442 3.57 -12.72 0.96
CA GLY A 442 2.33 -12.98 0.24
C GLY A 442 1.87 -11.80 -0.61
N MET A 443 2.06 -10.56 -0.14
CA MET A 443 1.80 -9.36 -0.93
C MET A 443 2.68 -9.35 -2.19
N LYS A 444 3.98 -9.65 -2.03
CA LYS A 444 4.90 -9.80 -3.17
C LYS A 444 4.43 -10.86 -4.18
N ASP A 445 4.04 -12.03 -3.69
CA ASP A 445 3.59 -13.12 -4.55
C ASP A 445 2.30 -12.77 -5.29
N THR A 446 1.36 -12.13 -4.60
CA THR A 446 0.09 -11.67 -5.16
C THR A 446 0.33 -10.67 -6.27
N MET A 447 1.17 -9.66 -6.05
CA MET A 447 1.49 -8.67 -7.06
C MET A 447 2.27 -9.26 -8.24
N ALA A 448 3.25 -10.13 -7.99
CA ALA A 448 3.96 -10.83 -9.06
C ALA A 448 3.01 -11.70 -9.91
N ARG A 449 2.00 -12.34 -9.28
CA ARG A 449 0.99 -13.11 -10.01
C ARG A 449 0.04 -12.21 -10.81
N PHE A 450 -0.35 -11.07 -10.25
CA PHE A 450 -1.15 -10.07 -10.94
C PHE A 450 -0.44 -9.60 -12.22
N ILE A 451 0.82 -9.16 -12.11
CA ILE A 451 1.62 -8.75 -13.27
C ILE A 451 1.72 -9.89 -14.30
N GLN A 452 2.00 -11.11 -13.86
CA GLN A 452 2.10 -12.27 -14.75
C GLN A 452 0.78 -12.51 -15.50
N VAL A 453 -0.36 -12.42 -14.83
CA VAL A 453 -1.67 -12.65 -15.45
C VAL A 453 -2.00 -11.54 -16.44
N PHE A 454 -2.01 -10.29 -15.98
CA PHE A 454 -2.53 -9.17 -16.77
C PHE A 454 -1.62 -8.76 -17.94
N TYR A 455 -0.30 -8.92 -17.81
CA TYR A 455 0.63 -8.45 -18.87
C TYR A 455 1.29 -9.56 -19.67
N TYR A 456 1.25 -10.81 -19.19
CA TYR A 456 1.85 -11.92 -19.94
C TYR A 456 0.85 -12.99 -20.35
N ASP A 457 -0.06 -13.38 -19.47
CA ASP A 457 -0.99 -14.47 -19.74
C ASP A 457 -2.20 -13.97 -20.57
N THR A 458 -2.76 -12.77 -20.25
CA THR A 458 -3.91 -12.17 -20.93
C THR A 458 -3.51 -11.31 -22.12
N ALA A 459 -2.41 -10.58 -22.05
CA ALA A 459 -1.92 -9.66 -23.07
C ALA A 459 -0.76 -10.32 -23.85
N ARG A 460 -1.06 -10.91 -25.00
CA ARG A 460 -0.08 -11.56 -25.89
C ARG A 460 0.34 -10.68 -27.08
N TYR A 461 -0.18 -9.47 -27.14
CA TYR A 461 0.23 -8.45 -28.09
C TYR A 461 1.56 -7.80 -27.65
N GLU A 462 2.22 -7.10 -28.57
CA GLU A 462 3.43 -6.31 -28.30
C GLU A 462 3.16 -4.80 -28.43
N SER A 463 2.14 -4.42 -29.20
CA SER A 463 1.74 -3.03 -29.38
C SER A 463 0.23 -2.86 -29.42
N VAL A 464 -0.23 -1.72 -28.90
CA VAL A 464 -1.62 -1.23 -29.01
C VAL A 464 -1.61 -0.03 -29.93
N ILE A 465 -2.45 -0.05 -30.96
CA ILE A 465 -2.60 1.03 -31.93
C ILE A 465 -3.96 1.66 -31.67
N SER A 466 -3.97 2.94 -31.33
CA SER A 466 -5.19 3.74 -31.19
C SER A 466 -5.51 4.41 -32.53
N LEU A 467 -6.77 4.30 -32.95
CA LEU A 467 -7.26 4.90 -34.20
C LEU A 467 -8.11 6.14 -33.91
N ASP A 468 -8.17 7.05 -34.89
CA ASP A 468 -9.08 8.20 -34.85
C ASP A 468 -10.52 7.73 -35.12
N GLY A 469 -11.26 7.45 -34.03
CA GLY A 469 -12.61 6.86 -34.11
C GLY A 469 -13.62 7.69 -34.91
N GLU A 470 -13.42 9.02 -35.03
CA GLU A 470 -14.31 9.91 -35.77
C GLU A 470 -14.02 10.01 -37.28
N ASN A 471 -12.74 9.96 -37.64
CA ASN A 471 -12.31 10.23 -39.02
C ASN A 471 -11.91 8.97 -39.81
N VAL A 472 -11.82 7.82 -39.14
CA VAL A 472 -11.47 6.55 -39.76
C VAL A 472 -12.73 5.77 -40.15
N THR A 473 -12.87 5.51 -41.45
CA THR A 473 -14.00 4.69 -41.91
C THR A 473 -13.85 3.25 -41.41
N PRO A 474 -14.96 2.51 -41.20
CA PRO A 474 -14.89 1.09 -40.79
C PRO A 474 -14.04 0.23 -41.73
N GLU A 475 -14.07 0.53 -43.03
CA GLU A 475 -13.26 -0.17 -44.02
C GLU A 475 -11.76 0.10 -43.80
N ARG A 476 -11.37 1.34 -43.50
CA ARG A 476 -9.96 1.69 -43.25
C ARG A 476 -9.45 1.07 -41.96
N ALA A 477 -10.26 1.05 -40.91
CA ALA A 477 -9.93 0.38 -39.67
C ALA A 477 -9.71 -1.11 -39.83
N GLU A 478 -10.57 -1.75 -40.66
CA GLU A 478 -10.42 -3.17 -40.98
C GLU A 478 -9.17 -3.44 -41.88
N GLU A 479 -8.85 -2.57 -42.85
CA GLU A 479 -7.60 -2.65 -43.63
C GLU A 479 -6.37 -2.60 -42.72
N LEU A 480 -6.33 -1.67 -41.78
CA LEU A 480 -5.22 -1.53 -40.81
C LEU A 480 -5.14 -2.78 -39.91
N ARG A 481 -6.28 -3.25 -39.40
CA ARG A 481 -6.33 -4.47 -38.62
C ARG A 481 -5.80 -5.69 -39.37
N GLU A 482 -6.15 -5.84 -40.63
CA GLU A 482 -5.61 -6.92 -41.49
C GLU A 482 -4.12 -6.72 -41.77
N LEU A 483 -3.68 -5.49 -42.08
CA LEU A 483 -2.27 -5.14 -42.30
C LEU A 483 -1.38 -5.53 -41.12
N TYR A 484 -1.82 -5.23 -39.91
CA TYR A 484 -1.08 -5.54 -38.67
C TYR A 484 -1.45 -6.91 -38.08
N SER A 485 -2.35 -7.68 -38.76
CA SER A 485 -2.84 -9.00 -38.30
C SER A 485 -3.33 -8.98 -36.86
N GLY A 486 -4.00 -7.89 -36.45
CA GLY A 486 -4.36 -7.60 -35.08
C GLY A 486 -5.77 -8.06 -34.67
N ASP A 487 -6.01 -8.09 -33.37
CA ASP A 487 -7.34 -8.16 -32.79
C ASP A 487 -7.89 -6.73 -32.64
N GLY A 488 -9.17 -6.51 -32.96
CA GLY A 488 -9.81 -5.20 -32.90
C GLY A 488 -10.65 -5.04 -31.65
N ALA A 489 -10.72 -3.82 -31.14
CA ALA A 489 -11.67 -3.42 -30.11
C ALA A 489 -12.35 -2.11 -30.44
N SER A 490 -13.56 -1.93 -29.91
CA SER A 490 -14.33 -0.71 -29.89
C SER A 490 -14.60 -0.34 -28.44
N THR A 491 -13.94 0.67 -27.92
CA THR A 491 -14.17 1.16 -26.56
C THR A 491 -14.96 2.45 -26.62
N VAL A 492 -16.07 2.51 -25.91
CA VAL A 492 -16.96 3.66 -25.80
C VAL A 492 -17.29 3.93 -24.35
N SER A 493 -17.44 5.20 -23.98
CA SER A 493 -17.90 5.58 -22.64
C SER A 493 -19.41 5.41 -22.56
N ILE A 494 -19.85 4.77 -21.47
CA ILE A 494 -21.27 4.54 -21.18
C ILE A 494 -21.63 5.07 -19.79
N GLN A 495 -22.89 5.32 -19.57
CA GLN A 495 -23.45 5.66 -18.28
C GLN A 495 -24.17 4.43 -17.68
N LEU A 496 -23.82 4.08 -16.45
CA LEU A 496 -24.49 3.08 -15.61
C LEU A 496 -24.88 3.73 -14.29
N ASP A 497 -26.15 3.80 -13.97
CA ASP A 497 -26.69 4.45 -12.75
C ASP A 497 -26.17 5.88 -12.47
N GLY A 498 -25.78 6.61 -13.51
CA GLY A 498 -25.24 7.97 -13.40
C GLY A 498 -23.71 8.08 -13.39
N ASP A 499 -23.01 6.96 -13.28
CA ASP A 499 -21.57 6.90 -13.31
C ASP A 499 -21.04 6.55 -14.69
N ALA A 500 -19.87 7.12 -15.03
CA ALA A 500 -19.21 6.89 -16.31
C ALA A 500 -18.32 5.63 -16.22
N MET A 501 -18.44 4.74 -17.19
CA MET A 501 -17.56 3.57 -17.31
C MET A 501 -17.31 3.20 -18.76
N ALA A 502 -16.38 2.28 -19.00
CA ALA A 502 -16.05 1.81 -20.34
C ALA A 502 -16.88 0.60 -20.75
N LEU A 503 -17.41 0.63 -21.97
CA LEU A 503 -17.86 -0.56 -22.68
C LEU A 503 -16.86 -0.92 -23.75
N THR A 504 -16.25 -2.09 -23.67
CA THR A 504 -15.31 -2.56 -24.70
C THR A 504 -15.88 -3.76 -25.42
N VAL A 505 -16.05 -3.59 -26.73
CA VAL A 505 -16.52 -4.64 -27.65
C VAL A 505 -15.32 -5.19 -28.42
N TYR A 506 -15.03 -6.47 -28.29
CA TYR A 506 -13.89 -7.11 -28.92
C TYR A 506 -14.27 -7.94 -30.16
N ASP A 507 -13.47 -7.82 -31.22
CA ASP A 507 -13.47 -8.70 -32.38
C ASP A 507 -12.12 -9.46 -32.44
N LEU A 508 -12.07 -10.60 -31.74
CA LEU A 508 -10.86 -11.41 -31.56
C LEU A 508 -10.72 -12.43 -32.66
N LYS A 509 -9.71 -12.29 -33.52
CA LYS A 509 -9.38 -13.23 -34.58
C LYS A 509 -8.02 -13.91 -34.36
N SER A 510 -7.10 -13.20 -33.74
CA SER A 510 -5.70 -13.65 -33.55
C SER A 510 -5.45 -14.18 -32.13
N GLY A 511 -6.34 -13.86 -31.18
CA GLY A 511 -6.26 -14.34 -29.80
C GLY A 511 -5.12 -13.69 -28.99
N TYR A 512 -4.83 -12.42 -29.26
CA TYR A 512 -3.83 -11.66 -28.52
C TYR A 512 -4.34 -11.21 -27.14
N ILE A 513 -5.65 -11.21 -26.93
CA ILE A 513 -6.28 -10.86 -25.68
C ILE A 513 -7.03 -12.05 -25.12
N SER A 514 -6.93 -12.24 -23.80
CA SER A 514 -7.68 -13.24 -23.05
C SER A 514 -8.22 -12.60 -21.76
N PHE A 515 -9.28 -13.15 -21.20
CA PHE A 515 -9.97 -12.59 -20.04
C PHE A 515 -9.85 -13.55 -18.85
N PRO A 516 -9.36 -13.11 -17.68
CA PRO A 516 -9.26 -13.94 -16.49
C PRO A 516 -10.54 -13.84 -15.66
N ASP A 517 -11.04 -14.97 -15.15
CA ASP A 517 -12.05 -14.99 -14.10
C ASP A 517 -11.46 -14.64 -12.72
N SER A 518 -12.27 -14.62 -11.66
CA SER A 518 -11.84 -14.32 -10.29
C SER A 518 -10.74 -15.25 -9.74
N ASP A 519 -10.57 -16.43 -10.31
CA ASP A 519 -9.52 -17.40 -9.97
C ASP A 519 -8.34 -17.37 -10.94
N TYR A 520 -8.31 -16.38 -11.86
CA TYR A 520 -7.33 -16.21 -12.93
C TYR A 520 -7.31 -17.36 -13.96
N ASN A 521 -8.44 -18.05 -14.17
CA ASN A 521 -8.60 -18.93 -15.31
C ASN A 521 -9.05 -18.14 -16.53
N MET A 522 -8.49 -18.43 -17.70
CA MET A 522 -8.86 -17.75 -18.93
C MET A 522 -10.24 -18.22 -19.42
N VAL A 523 -11.12 -17.26 -19.68
CA VAL A 523 -12.47 -17.47 -20.19
C VAL A 523 -12.62 -16.86 -21.57
N GLU A 524 -13.48 -17.45 -22.41
CA GLU A 524 -13.83 -16.94 -23.73
C GLU A 524 -15.02 -16.00 -23.62
N LEU A 525 -15.04 -14.93 -24.41
CA LEU A 525 -16.17 -14.01 -24.45
C LEU A 525 -17.46 -14.71 -24.94
N PRO A 526 -18.61 -14.45 -24.32
CA PRO A 526 -19.85 -15.07 -24.70
C PRO A 526 -20.34 -14.55 -26.06
N GLU A 527 -21.03 -15.40 -26.81
CA GLU A 527 -21.69 -15.01 -28.06
C GLU A 527 -22.98 -14.21 -27.83
N ASP A 528 -23.51 -14.22 -26.60
CA ASP A 528 -24.69 -13.47 -26.14
C ASP A 528 -24.46 -12.97 -24.72
N GLY A 529 -24.81 -11.70 -24.44
CA GLY A 529 -24.57 -11.06 -23.16
C GLY A 529 -23.15 -10.50 -22.99
N ALA A 530 -22.82 -10.09 -21.78
CA ALA A 530 -21.57 -9.43 -21.46
C ALA A 530 -20.90 -10.02 -20.21
N TYR A 531 -19.61 -9.77 -20.06
CA TYR A 531 -18.90 -9.88 -18.79
C TYR A 531 -18.78 -8.51 -18.14
N ILE A 532 -18.86 -8.47 -16.82
CA ILE A 532 -18.61 -7.30 -16.01
C ILE A 532 -17.34 -7.51 -15.19
N CYS A 533 -16.70 -6.43 -14.75
CA CYS A 533 -15.60 -6.52 -13.80
C CYS A 533 -16.14 -6.79 -12.38
N ALA A 534 -15.30 -7.32 -11.49
CA ALA A 534 -15.69 -7.66 -10.12
C ALA A 534 -16.09 -6.42 -9.29
N ARG A 535 -15.63 -5.22 -9.68
CA ARG A 535 -16.04 -3.95 -9.05
C ARG A 535 -17.50 -3.65 -9.33
N ILE A 536 -17.95 -3.79 -10.59
CA ILE A 536 -19.37 -3.60 -10.97
C ILE A 536 -20.27 -4.58 -10.19
N GLU A 537 -19.87 -5.86 -10.08
CA GLU A 537 -20.62 -6.83 -9.27
C GLU A 537 -20.78 -6.37 -7.83
N ARG A 538 -19.72 -5.84 -7.23
CA ARG A 538 -19.71 -5.42 -5.83
C ARG A 538 -20.46 -4.11 -5.58
N ASP A 539 -20.20 -3.09 -6.40
CA ASP A 539 -20.59 -1.71 -6.13
C ASP A 539 -22.04 -1.41 -6.60
N TYR A 540 -22.51 -2.13 -7.63
CA TYR A 540 -23.89 -2.02 -8.15
C TYR A 540 -24.79 -3.22 -7.78
N ASP A 541 -24.29 -4.18 -7.00
CA ASP A 541 -25.03 -5.40 -6.57
C ASP A 541 -25.61 -6.20 -7.76
N VAL A 542 -24.88 -6.26 -8.87
CA VAL A 542 -25.28 -6.93 -10.12
C VAL A 542 -24.60 -8.30 -10.20
N HIS A 543 -25.40 -9.35 -10.38
CA HIS A 543 -24.92 -10.73 -10.35
C HIS A 543 -25.03 -11.44 -11.71
N VAL A 544 -24.33 -12.54 -11.86
CA VAL A 544 -24.41 -13.37 -13.07
C VAL A 544 -25.84 -13.86 -13.29
N GLY A 545 -26.39 -13.50 -14.44
CA GLY A 545 -27.75 -13.82 -14.87
C GLY A 545 -28.71 -12.64 -14.86
N ASP A 546 -28.34 -11.54 -14.21
CA ASP A 546 -29.12 -10.30 -14.17
C ASP A 546 -29.08 -9.56 -15.52
N GLU A 547 -30.01 -8.68 -15.74
CA GLU A 547 -30.05 -7.75 -16.87
C GLU A 547 -29.51 -6.41 -16.43
N LEU A 548 -28.53 -5.88 -17.17
CA LEU A 548 -27.87 -4.61 -16.93
C LEU A 548 -28.33 -3.61 -17.99
N GLU A 549 -28.79 -2.44 -17.56
CA GLU A 549 -29.23 -1.36 -18.42
C GLU A 549 -28.18 -0.24 -18.43
N PHE A 550 -27.76 0.22 -19.60
CA PHE A 550 -26.78 1.30 -19.75
C PHE A 550 -27.06 2.12 -21.02
N SER A 551 -26.51 3.33 -21.05
CA SER A 551 -26.65 4.24 -22.17
C SER A 551 -25.27 4.76 -22.62
N PRO A 552 -24.90 4.65 -23.92
CA PRO A 552 -23.71 5.31 -24.43
C PRO A 552 -23.86 6.85 -24.37
N TYR A 553 -22.79 7.53 -24.04
CA TYR A 553 -22.81 9.00 -24.06
C TYR A 553 -22.97 9.55 -25.47
N GLY A 554 -23.66 10.66 -25.59
CA GLY A 554 -23.95 11.33 -26.87
C GLY A 554 -25.14 10.75 -27.65
N THR A 555 -25.83 9.74 -27.10
CA THR A 555 -27.06 9.17 -27.68
C THR A 555 -28.15 9.11 -26.61
N ASP A 556 -29.42 9.13 -27.05
CA ASP A 556 -30.58 8.88 -26.16
C ASP A 556 -30.96 7.37 -26.10
N ASP A 557 -30.10 6.51 -26.66
CA ASP A 557 -30.37 5.09 -26.75
C ASP A 557 -30.02 4.40 -25.42
N THR A 558 -30.89 3.48 -25.00
CA THR A 558 -30.69 2.64 -23.83
C THR A 558 -30.58 1.18 -24.25
N TYR A 559 -29.57 0.51 -23.79
CA TYR A 559 -29.33 -0.89 -24.09
C TYR A 559 -29.44 -1.75 -22.86
N THR A 560 -29.96 -2.97 -23.03
CA THR A 560 -30.04 -3.95 -21.96
C THR A 560 -29.23 -5.18 -22.35
N VAL A 561 -28.34 -5.60 -21.45
CA VAL A 561 -27.49 -6.78 -21.67
C VAL A 561 -27.58 -7.74 -20.50
N ARG A 562 -27.53 -9.04 -20.77
CA ARG A 562 -27.50 -10.06 -19.72
C ARG A 562 -26.08 -10.32 -19.27
N VAL A 563 -25.82 -10.27 -17.96
CA VAL A 563 -24.53 -10.61 -17.37
C VAL A 563 -24.30 -12.12 -17.43
N ARG A 564 -23.23 -12.54 -18.10
CA ARG A 564 -22.86 -13.96 -18.28
C ARG A 564 -21.77 -14.42 -17.36
N GLY A 565 -20.97 -13.51 -16.83
CA GLY A 565 -19.88 -13.81 -15.91
C GLY A 565 -19.20 -12.57 -15.39
N VAL A 566 -18.31 -12.80 -14.44
CA VAL A 566 -17.45 -11.77 -13.84
C VAL A 566 -16.01 -12.08 -14.22
N ILE A 567 -15.32 -11.07 -14.68
CA ILE A 567 -13.88 -11.14 -15.02
C ILE A 567 -13.09 -10.19 -14.13
N CYS A 568 -11.82 -10.48 -13.95
CA CYS A 568 -10.88 -9.52 -13.39
C CYS A 568 -10.42 -8.56 -14.50
N SER A 569 -10.51 -7.27 -14.27
CA SER A 569 -10.09 -6.21 -15.18
C SER A 569 -9.27 -5.15 -14.47
N MET A 570 -8.34 -4.52 -15.18
CA MET A 570 -7.60 -3.37 -14.65
C MET A 570 -8.46 -2.11 -14.68
N THR A 571 -9.26 -1.95 -15.73
CA THR A 571 -10.20 -0.83 -15.89
C THR A 571 -11.61 -1.28 -15.51
N GLU A 572 -12.39 -0.36 -14.94
CA GLU A 572 -13.79 -0.60 -14.65
C GLU A 572 -14.60 -0.53 -15.92
N GLY A 573 -15.38 -1.59 -16.20
CA GLY A 573 -16.16 -1.61 -17.43
C GLY A 573 -16.85 -2.93 -17.72
N ILE A 574 -17.58 -2.87 -18.83
CA ILE A 574 -18.33 -3.99 -19.41
C ILE A 574 -17.59 -4.48 -20.65
N VAL A 575 -17.48 -5.77 -20.79
CA VAL A 575 -16.77 -6.41 -21.92
C VAL A 575 -17.70 -7.37 -22.64
N MET A 576 -17.76 -7.28 -23.96
CA MET A 576 -18.55 -8.20 -24.78
C MET A 576 -17.89 -8.52 -26.13
N SER A 577 -18.33 -9.59 -26.76
CA SER A 577 -17.94 -9.92 -28.12
C SER A 577 -18.70 -9.05 -29.13
N ARG A 578 -18.11 -8.83 -30.31
CA ARG A 578 -18.78 -8.16 -31.45
C ARG A 578 -20.13 -8.80 -31.76
N THR A 579 -20.17 -10.13 -31.74
CA THR A 579 -21.43 -10.87 -32.01
C THR A 579 -22.52 -10.59 -30.96
N ALA A 580 -22.12 -10.40 -29.69
CA ALA A 580 -23.07 -10.06 -28.62
C ALA A 580 -23.56 -8.61 -28.77
N ALA A 581 -22.67 -7.67 -29.10
CA ALA A 581 -23.01 -6.25 -29.30
C ALA A 581 -23.96 -6.06 -30.49
N GLU A 582 -23.70 -6.70 -31.63
CA GLU A 582 -24.58 -6.65 -32.82
C GLU A 582 -26.00 -7.20 -32.52
N LYS A 583 -26.14 -8.21 -31.64
CA LYS A 583 -27.45 -8.75 -31.24
C LYS A 583 -28.31 -7.78 -30.45
N ILE A 584 -27.72 -6.89 -29.68
CA ILE A 584 -28.43 -5.87 -28.91
C ILE A 584 -28.52 -4.53 -29.65
N GLY A 585 -27.97 -4.45 -30.87
CA GLY A 585 -28.05 -3.28 -31.74
C GLY A 585 -26.95 -2.24 -31.54
N ILE A 586 -25.85 -2.61 -30.90
CA ILE A 586 -24.66 -1.74 -30.78
C ILE A 586 -23.77 -1.94 -32.01
N ASP A 587 -23.50 -0.86 -32.73
CA ASP A 587 -22.61 -0.85 -33.87
C ASP A 587 -21.14 -0.95 -33.42
N TYR A 588 -20.38 -1.81 -34.09
CA TYR A 588 -18.97 -1.99 -33.81
C TYR A 588 -18.10 -1.04 -34.67
N HIS A 589 -17.38 -0.15 -34.03
CA HIS A 589 -16.42 0.76 -34.66
C HIS A 589 -15.03 0.53 -34.08
N CYS A 590 -14.16 -0.15 -34.83
CA CYS A 590 -12.81 -0.44 -34.35
C CYS A 590 -12.02 0.85 -34.13
N ASN A 591 -11.70 1.16 -32.88
CA ASN A 591 -10.86 2.29 -32.50
C ASN A 591 -9.53 1.88 -31.84
N THR A 592 -9.34 0.59 -31.62
CA THR A 592 -8.12 0.04 -31.01
C THR A 592 -7.73 -1.27 -31.69
N ILE A 593 -6.45 -1.43 -32.01
CA ILE A 593 -5.91 -2.66 -32.61
C ILE A 593 -4.77 -3.18 -31.73
N TYR A 594 -4.86 -4.43 -31.33
CA TYR A 594 -3.83 -5.15 -30.58
C TYR A 594 -3.04 -6.05 -31.51
N THR A 595 -1.71 -5.84 -31.59
CA THR A 595 -0.87 -6.57 -32.55
C THR A 595 0.44 -7.06 -31.94
N ALA A 596 0.99 -8.14 -32.50
CA ALA A 596 2.33 -8.62 -32.15
C ALA A 596 3.47 -7.87 -32.88
N GLN A 597 3.13 -6.92 -33.76
CA GLN A 597 4.13 -6.14 -34.48
C GLN A 597 4.59 -4.94 -33.59
N THR A 598 5.89 -4.70 -33.62
CA THR A 598 6.50 -3.57 -32.87
C THR A 598 6.85 -2.38 -33.75
N ASP A 599 6.96 -2.61 -35.07
CA ASP A 599 7.30 -1.55 -36.03
C ASP A 599 6.02 -1.10 -36.77
N ILE A 600 5.39 -0.09 -36.24
CA ILE A 600 4.14 0.45 -36.73
C ILE A 600 4.45 1.71 -37.56
N ALA A 601 4.08 1.67 -38.83
CA ALA A 601 4.27 2.82 -39.71
C ALA A 601 3.34 3.99 -39.32
N SER A 602 3.83 5.22 -39.47
CA SER A 602 3.00 6.40 -39.30
C SER A 602 1.88 6.43 -40.35
N ASP A 603 0.63 6.56 -39.91
CA ASP A 603 -0.57 6.61 -40.75
C ASP A 603 -1.50 7.70 -40.22
N GLU A 604 -2.26 8.34 -41.11
CA GLU A 604 -3.20 9.43 -40.72
C GLU A 604 -4.33 8.92 -39.81
N ALA A 605 -4.64 7.64 -39.91
CA ALA A 605 -5.66 7.00 -39.09
C ALA A 605 -5.18 6.65 -37.68
N VAL A 606 -3.86 6.66 -37.43
CA VAL A 606 -3.25 6.27 -36.14
C VAL A 606 -3.02 7.48 -35.29
N THR A 607 -3.69 7.54 -34.14
CA THR A 607 -3.55 8.63 -33.16
C THR A 607 -2.47 8.35 -32.12
N GLY A 608 -2.17 7.07 -31.87
CA GLY A 608 -1.15 6.68 -30.90
C GLY A 608 -0.72 5.23 -31.06
N VAL A 609 0.51 4.94 -30.66
CA VAL A 609 1.04 3.58 -30.56
C VAL A 609 1.68 3.41 -29.19
N GLN A 610 1.18 2.45 -28.43
CA GLN A 610 1.73 2.14 -27.13
C GLN A 610 2.43 0.79 -27.17
N SER A 611 3.67 0.76 -26.70
CA SER A 611 4.44 -0.48 -26.57
C SER A 611 4.13 -1.15 -25.23
N LYS A 612 3.83 -2.44 -25.26
CA LYS A 612 3.70 -3.26 -24.06
C LYS A 612 4.98 -3.24 -23.22
N GLN A 613 6.16 -3.14 -23.85
CA GLN A 613 7.42 -3.11 -23.15
C GLN A 613 7.55 -1.87 -22.24
N SER A 614 7.06 -0.71 -22.68
CA SER A 614 7.08 0.50 -21.84
C SER A 614 6.23 0.36 -20.58
N ILE A 615 5.09 -0.34 -20.69
CA ILE A 615 4.25 -0.65 -19.54
C ILE A 615 4.99 -1.59 -18.58
N ILE A 616 5.64 -2.64 -19.11
CA ILE A 616 6.40 -3.59 -18.29
C ILE A 616 7.57 -2.91 -17.57
N ASP A 617 8.29 -2.02 -18.26
CA ASP A 617 9.41 -1.29 -17.66
C ASP A 617 8.97 -0.38 -16.49
N SER A 618 7.77 0.19 -16.57
CA SER A 618 7.18 0.94 -15.45
C SER A 618 6.92 0.07 -14.20
N PHE A 619 6.63 -1.23 -14.39
CA PHE A 619 6.46 -2.17 -13.27
C PHE A 619 7.74 -2.48 -12.51
N ASP A 620 8.89 -2.47 -13.16
CA ASP A 620 10.16 -2.69 -12.46
C ASP A 620 10.40 -1.59 -11.43
N ILE A 621 9.99 -0.35 -11.73
CA ILE A 621 10.04 0.80 -10.79
C ILE A 621 9.09 0.52 -9.61
N PHE A 622 7.83 0.18 -9.89
CA PHE A 622 6.84 -0.16 -8.86
C PHE A 622 7.31 -1.32 -7.96
N MET A 623 7.81 -2.40 -8.58
CA MET A 623 8.31 -3.56 -7.85
C MET A 623 9.54 -3.25 -7.01
N ALA A 624 10.40 -2.32 -7.41
CA ALA A 624 11.53 -1.86 -6.61
C ALA A 624 11.06 -1.16 -5.32
N ILE A 625 10.07 -0.26 -5.42
CA ILE A 625 9.46 0.43 -4.29
C ILE A 625 8.77 -0.59 -3.35
N MET A 626 7.96 -1.46 -3.90
CA MET A 626 7.25 -2.50 -3.14
C MET A 626 8.23 -3.45 -2.43
N ASN A 627 9.30 -3.89 -3.09
CA ASN A 627 10.32 -4.75 -2.47
C ASN A 627 11.00 -4.07 -1.28
N PHE A 628 11.21 -2.75 -1.34
CA PHE A 628 11.73 -2.00 -0.20
C PHE A 628 10.76 -2.00 0.98
N MET A 629 9.47 -1.75 0.75
CA MET A 629 8.43 -1.78 1.78
C MET A 629 8.30 -3.17 2.42
N ILE A 630 8.32 -4.22 1.59
CA ILE A 630 8.31 -5.61 2.06
C ILE A 630 9.57 -5.93 2.87
N ALA A 631 10.74 -5.46 2.44
CA ALA A 631 12.00 -5.66 3.17
C ALA A 631 11.96 -4.96 4.55
N LEU A 632 11.40 -3.75 4.62
CA LEU A 632 11.19 -3.02 5.88
C LEU A 632 10.25 -3.79 6.82
N LEU A 633 9.11 -4.26 6.31
CA LEU A 633 8.13 -5.04 7.07
C LEU A 633 8.72 -6.36 7.58
N CYS A 634 9.30 -7.16 6.68
CA CYS A 634 9.92 -8.45 7.02
C CYS A 634 11.13 -8.26 7.94
N GLY A 635 11.97 -7.26 7.69
CA GLY A 635 13.11 -6.92 8.54
C GLY A 635 12.67 -6.53 9.96
N GLY A 636 11.64 -5.68 10.07
CA GLY A 636 11.01 -5.33 11.33
C GLY A 636 10.44 -6.53 12.06
N ALA A 637 9.75 -7.43 11.34
CA ALA A 637 9.18 -8.66 11.89
C ALA A 637 10.27 -9.63 12.39
N VAL A 638 11.36 -9.80 11.66
CA VAL A 638 12.52 -10.61 12.06
C VAL A 638 13.18 -10.03 13.32
N LEU A 639 13.41 -8.73 13.33
CA LEU A 639 13.99 -8.05 14.49
C LEU A 639 13.10 -8.21 15.72
N LEU A 640 11.79 -8.00 15.56
CA LEU A 640 10.79 -8.23 16.59
C LEU A 640 10.85 -9.66 17.12
N GLY A 641 10.84 -10.67 16.23
CA GLY A 641 10.88 -12.09 16.59
C GLY A 641 12.14 -12.45 17.39
N VAL A 642 13.31 -11.99 16.94
CA VAL A 642 14.58 -12.20 17.67
C VAL A 642 14.53 -11.56 19.06
N ILE A 643 14.05 -10.32 19.18
CA ILE A 643 13.94 -9.59 20.44
C ILE A 643 13.01 -10.32 21.41
N VAL A 644 11.81 -10.69 20.96
CA VAL A 644 10.81 -11.37 21.79
C VAL A 644 11.33 -12.73 22.25
N LEU A 645 11.81 -13.57 21.33
CA LEU A 645 12.33 -14.89 21.65
C LEU A 645 13.54 -14.81 22.59
N TYR A 646 14.45 -13.85 22.39
CA TYR A 646 15.60 -13.66 23.25
C TYR A 646 15.20 -13.21 24.67
N ASN A 647 14.26 -12.25 24.77
CA ASN A 647 13.78 -11.75 26.06
C ASN A 647 13.10 -12.86 26.86
N LEU A 648 12.15 -13.57 26.23
CA LEU A 648 11.41 -14.66 26.86
C LEU A 648 12.28 -15.89 27.12
N GLY A 649 13.21 -16.20 26.24
CA GLY A 649 14.17 -17.28 26.43
C GLY A 649 15.15 -17.00 27.57
N THR A 650 15.63 -15.76 27.74
CA THR A 650 16.45 -15.39 28.90
C THR A 650 15.64 -15.39 30.20
N MET A 651 14.35 -15.12 30.12
CA MET A 651 13.43 -15.26 31.25
C MET A 651 13.31 -16.73 31.68
N SER A 652 13.02 -17.63 30.72
CA SER A 652 12.95 -19.08 30.98
C SER A 652 14.25 -19.61 31.58
N TYR A 653 15.41 -19.16 31.09
CA TYR A 653 16.71 -19.52 31.61
C TYR A 653 16.87 -19.09 33.10
N THR A 654 16.53 -17.84 33.44
CA THR A 654 16.69 -17.34 34.81
C THR A 654 15.74 -17.98 35.81
N GLU A 655 14.53 -18.28 35.45
CA GLU A 655 13.55 -18.97 36.30
C GLU A 655 13.96 -20.40 36.60
N ARG A 656 14.59 -21.06 35.66
CA ARG A 656 15.04 -22.47 35.75
C ARG A 656 16.51 -22.62 36.15
N TYR A 657 17.16 -21.52 36.54
CA TYR A 657 18.59 -21.53 36.88
C TYR A 657 18.96 -22.59 37.93
N ARG A 658 18.18 -22.68 39.01
CA ARG A 658 18.36 -23.70 40.04
C ARG A 658 18.12 -25.12 39.53
N GLU A 659 17.05 -25.35 38.76
CA GLU A 659 16.75 -26.65 38.16
C GLU A 659 17.88 -27.11 37.24
N MET A 660 18.45 -26.21 36.45
CA MET A 660 19.57 -26.50 35.58
C MET A 660 20.86 -26.75 36.35
N ALA A 661 21.10 -26.03 37.46
CA ALA A 661 22.22 -26.31 38.34
C ALA A 661 22.10 -27.69 38.98
N THR A 662 20.89 -28.08 39.43
CA THR A 662 20.63 -29.45 39.96
C THR A 662 20.88 -30.52 38.91
N LEU A 663 20.43 -30.32 37.65
CA LEU A 663 20.71 -31.27 36.56
C LEU A 663 22.23 -31.37 36.29
N LYS A 664 22.95 -30.24 36.40
CA LYS A 664 24.42 -30.23 36.24
C LYS A 664 25.13 -31.03 37.34
N VAL A 665 24.67 -30.89 38.59
CA VAL A 665 25.18 -31.69 39.74
C VAL A 665 24.86 -33.18 39.56
N LEU A 666 23.70 -33.53 38.98
CA LEU A 666 23.34 -34.90 38.64
C LEU A 666 24.10 -35.47 37.42
N GLY A 667 25.09 -34.73 36.89
CA GLY A 667 25.98 -35.18 35.83
C GLY A 667 25.49 -34.95 34.41
N PHE A 668 24.43 -34.14 34.18
CA PHE A 668 24.02 -33.77 32.84
C PHE A 668 25.05 -32.79 32.22
N ARG A 669 25.50 -33.10 30.98
CA ARG A 669 26.42 -32.25 30.23
C ARG A 669 25.73 -30.93 29.81
N ASP A 670 26.48 -29.82 29.77
CA ASP A 670 25.98 -28.50 29.37
C ASP A 670 25.24 -28.51 28.01
N LYS A 671 25.72 -29.35 27.07
CA LYS A 671 25.05 -29.53 25.75
C LYS A 671 23.64 -30.13 25.87
N ARG A 672 23.41 -31.07 26.78
CA ARG A 672 22.09 -31.70 27.00
C ARG A 672 21.12 -30.71 27.67
N ILE A 673 21.60 -29.94 28.64
CA ILE A 673 20.81 -28.91 29.31
C ILE A 673 20.44 -27.82 28.31
N GLY A 674 21.39 -27.38 27.45
CA GLY A 674 21.10 -26.41 26.37
C GLY A 674 20.08 -26.93 25.38
N LEU A 675 20.13 -28.20 24.99
CA LEU A 675 19.17 -28.81 24.08
C LEU A 675 17.73 -28.81 24.65
N LEU A 676 17.53 -28.96 25.96
CA LEU A 676 16.22 -28.91 26.60
C LEU A 676 15.59 -27.50 26.43
N LEU A 677 16.40 -26.44 26.55
CA LEU A 677 15.94 -25.05 26.34
C LEU A 677 15.60 -24.78 24.87
N ILE A 678 16.45 -25.27 23.95
CA ILE A 678 16.21 -25.13 22.50
C ILE A 678 14.93 -25.86 22.12
N GLN A 679 14.74 -27.10 22.57
CA GLN A 679 13.53 -27.90 22.29
C GLN A 679 12.26 -27.22 22.76
N GLN A 680 12.26 -26.56 23.93
CA GLN A 680 11.10 -25.81 24.42
C GLN A 680 10.72 -24.68 23.50
N ASN A 681 11.70 -23.82 23.13
CA ASN A 681 11.46 -22.70 22.23
C ASN A 681 10.98 -23.18 20.86
N LEU A 682 11.58 -24.28 20.35
CA LEU A 682 11.25 -24.83 19.04
C LEU A 682 9.81 -25.39 19.00
N VAL A 683 9.33 -26.05 20.05
CA VAL A 683 7.93 -26.51 20.14
C VAL A 683 6.97 -25.34 20.11
N LEU A 684 7.24 -24.27 20.86
CA LEU A 684 6.41 -23.07 20.85
C LEU A 684 6.46 -22.35 19.49
N THR A 685 7.61 -22.35 18.85
CA THR A 685 7.77 -21.80 17.50
C THR A 685 6.95 -22.58 16.49
N VAL A 686 6.97 -23.91 16.51
CA VAL A 686 6.15 -24.75 15.62
C VAL A 686 4.66 -24.48 15.82
N ILE A 687 4.20 -24.40 17.07
CA ILE A 687 2.80 -24.06 17.37
C ILE A 687 2.46 -22.66 16.86
N GLY A 688 3.37 -21.69 17.05
CA GLY A 688 3.21 -20.31 16.55
C GLY A 688 3.13 -20.24 15.02
N ILE A 689 3.91 -21.07 14.32
CA ILE A 689 3.86 -21.17 12.84
C ILE A 689 2.52 -21.76 12.39
N ILE A 690 2.07 -22.87 13.01
CA ILE A 690 0.80 -23.52 12.63
C ILE A 690 -0.40 -22.57 12.76
N ILE A 691 -0.40 -21.72 13.78
CA ILE A 691 -1.47 -20.74 14.00
C ILE A 691 -1.22 -19.46 13.18
N GLY A 692 0.05 -19.06 13.07
CA GLY A 692 0.44 -17.80 12.45
C GLY A 692 0.28 -17.78 10.93
N LEU A 693 0.53 -18.90 10.25
CA LEU A 693 0.37 -18.96 8.79
C LEU A 693 -1.10 -18.72 8.35
N PRO A 694 -2.11 -19.41 8.91
CA PRO A 694 -3.50 -19.07 8.60
C PRO A 694 -3.89 -17.65 9.02
N ALA A 695 -3.45 -17.20 10.19
CA ALA A 695 -3.75 -15.85 10.65
C ALA A 695 -3.16 -14.79 9.73
N GLY A 696 -1.95 -15.01 9.19
CA GLY A 696 -1.31 -14.12 8.24
C GLY A 696 -2.00 -14.12 6.86
N TYR A 697 -2.50 -15.28 6.42
CA TYR A 697 -3.33 -15.37 5.22
C TYR A 697 -4.60 -14.50 5.35
N PHE A 698 -5.32 -14.63 6.46
CA PHE A 698 -6.52 -13.82 6.69
C PHE A 698 -6.19 -12.33 6.83
N LEU A 699 -5.10 -11.97 7.53
CA LEU A 699 -4.68 -10.58 7.61
C LEU A 699 -4.37 -10.00 6.22
N LEU A 700 -3.62 -10.72 5.40
CA LEU A 700 -3.27 -10.28 4.06
C LEU A 700 -4.51 -10.14 3.16
N ARG A 701 -5.47 -11.07 3.28
CA ARG A 701 -6.73 -10.99 2.56
C ARG A 701 -7.47 -9.68 2.87
N GLU A 702 -7.63 -9.37 4.16
CA GLU A 702 -8.31 -8.13 4.57
C GLU A 702 -7.49 -6.88 4.17
N LEU A 703 -6.16 -6.95 4.20
CA LEU A 703 -5.31 -5.84 3.74
C LEU A 703 -5.46 -5.60 2.23
N ILE A 704 -5.51 -6.63 1.41
CA ILE A 704 -5.71 -6.47 -0.05
C ILE A 704 -7.06 -5.81 -0.33
N VAL A 705 -8.13 -6.22 0.34
CA VAL A 705 -9.45 -5.60 0.17
C VAL A 705 -9.45 -4.12 0.57
N LEU A 706 -8.66 -3.75 1.58
CA LEU A 706 -8.59 -2.37 2.08
C LEU A 706 -7.63 -1.47 1.28
N LEU A 707 -6.51 -2.03 0.78
CA LEU A 707 -5.43 -1.27 0.16
C LEU A 707 -5.47 -1.31 -1.37
N ALA A 708 -6.17 -2.24 -1.95
CA ALA A 708 -6.18 -2.45 -3.40
C ALA A 708 -7.62 -2.64 -3.90
N SER A 709 -8.56 -1.84 -3.38
CA SER A 709 -9.97 -1.88 -3.78
C SER A 709 -10.18 -1.49 -5.25
N GLU A 710 -9.28 -0.70 -5.80
CA GLU A 710 -9.25 -0.28 -7.20
C GLU A 710 -8.71 -1.35 -8.15
N TYR A 711 -7.95 -2.33 -7.62
CA TYR A 711 -7.40 -3.43 -8.39
C TYR A 711 -8.05 -4.75 -7.99
N GLU A 712 -8.36 -5.57 -8.98
CA GLU A 712 -8.98 -6.88 -8.75
C GLU A 712 -7.93 -7.95 -8.47
N LEU A 713 -7.28 -7.84 -7.29
CA LEU A 713 -6.20 -8.71 -6.88
C LEU A 713 -6.70 -10.02 -6.27
N SER A 714 -6.50 -11.12 -6.95
CA SER A 714 -6.67 -12.45 -6.35
C SER A 714 -5.51 -12.81 -5.45
N LEU A 715 -5.81 -13.10 -4.17
CA LEU A 715 -4.79 -13.47 -3.19
C LEU A 715 -4.07 -14.77 -3.55
N VAL A 716 -2.80 -14.68 -3.84
CA VAL A 716 -1.93 -15.83 -4.13
C VAL A 716 -0.70 -15.79 -3.22
N ILE A 717 -0.46 -16.86 -2.47
CA ILE A 717 0.78 -17.03 -1.70
C ILE A 717 1.49 -18.27 -2.19
N SER A 718 2.70 -18.12 -2.69
CA SER A 718 3.48 -19.23 -3.22
C SER A 718 3.90 -20.22 -2.12
N PRO A 719 4.01 -21.52 -2.43
CA PRO A 719 4.56 -22.50 -1.50
C PRO A 719 5.97 -22.13 -1.01
N LEU A 720 6.74 -21.41 -1.84
CA LEU A 720 8.07 -20.93 -1.50
C LEU A 720 8.02 -19.91 -0.37
N SER A 721 7.07 -18.98 -0.37
CA SER A 721 6.91 -17.95 0.67
C SER A 721 6.49 -18.57 2.01
N TYR A 722 5.63 -19.59 2.00
CA TYR A 722 5.36 -20.39 3.19
C TYR A 722 6.64 -21.06 3.71
N PHE A 723 7.40 -21.70 2.84
CA PHE A 723 8.67 -22.35 3.21
C PHE A 723 9.69 -21.35 3.76
N ILE A 724 9.89 -20.20 3.10
CA ILE A 724 10.81 -19.14 3.55
C ILE A 724 10.38 -18.64 4.94
N THR A 725 9.09 -18.38 5.17
CA THR A 725 8.56 -17.94 6.46
C THR A 725 8.88 -18.96 7.57
N VAL A 726 8.68 -20.24 7.31
CA VAL A 726 9.01 -21.32 8.25
C VAL A 726 10.51 -21.36 8.52
N VAL A 727 11.34 -21.30 7.48
CA VAL A 727 12.81 -21.34 7.61
C VAL A 727 13.34 -20.16 8.41
N ILE A 728 12.88 -18.94 8.11
CA ILE A 728 13.27 -17.72 8.84
C ILE A 728 12.85 -17.87 10.31
N THR A 729 11.61 -18.23 10.59
CA THR A 729 11.09 -18.30 11.96
C THR A 729 11.78 -19.39 12.79
N VAL A 730 11.99 -20.57 12.21
CA VAL A 730 12.74 -21.65 12.86
C VAL A 730 14.21 -21.27 13.04
N GLY A 731 14.82 -20.66 12.03
CA GLY A 731 16.18 -20.16 12.08
C GLY A 731 16.40 -19.14 13.21
N MET A 732 15.49 -18.16 13.36
CA MET A 732 15.51 -17.21 14.47
C MET A 732 15.41 -17.91 15.83
N SER A 733 14.48 -18.88 15.97
CA SER A 733 14.28 -19.63 17.20
C SER A 733 15.53 -20.45 17.57
N LEU A 734 16.15 -21.10 16.60
CA LEU A 734 17.41 -21.83 16.78
C LEU A 734 18.57 -20.90 17.16
N LEU A 735 18.74 -19.78 16.46
CA LEU A 735 19.78 -18.80 16.73
C LEU A 735 19.67 -18.27 18.17
N VAL A 736 18.47 -17.84 18.56
CA VAL A 736 18.19 -17.36 19.92
C VAL A 736 18.40 -18.48 20.95
N GLY A 737 17.91 -19.67 20.67
CA GLY A 737 18.11 -20.85 21.54
C GLY A 737 19.59 -21.15 21.76
N LEU A 738 20.42 -21.07 20.72
CA LEU A 738 21.88 -21.25 20.80
C LEU A 738 22.53 -20.14 21.63
N LEU A 739 22.14 -18.87 21.43
CA LEU A 739 22.67 -17.75 22.22
C LEU A 739 22.38 -17.90 23.71
N ILE A 740 21.17 -18.37 24.06
CA ILE A 740 20.77 -18.59 25.45
C ILE A 740 21.50 -19.82 26.02
N SER A 741 21.62 -20.90 25.24
CA SER A 741 22.28 -22.13 25.70
C SER A 741 23.76 -21.91 26.05
N ARG A 742 24.44 -20.96 25.40
CA ARG A 742 25.82 -20.57 25.74
C ARG A 742 25.97 -20.07 27.19
N LYS A 743 24.89 -19.50 27.78
CA LYS A 743 24.88 -19.04 29.18
C LYS A 743 25.00 -20.19 30.18
N ASN A 744 24.64 -21.44 29.80
CA ASN A 744 24.74 -22.61 30.68
C ASN A 744 26.19 -22.90 31.12
N LYS A 745 27.18 -22.53 30.32
CA LYS A 745 28.60 -22.69 30.67
C LYS A 745 28.99 -21.85 31.90
N LYS A 746 28.24 -20.78 32.18
CA LYS A 746 28.51 -19.81 33.28
C LYS A 746 27.71 -20.13 34.55
N ILE A 747 27.04 -21.28 34.64
CA ILE A 747 26.28 -21.67 35.83
C ILE A 747 27.24 -22.06 36.91
N ASP A 748 27.28 -21.30 38.02
CA ASP A 748 27.95 -21.67 39.26
C ASP A 748 27.04 -22.55 40.08
N MET A 749 27.46 -23.83 40.24
CA MET A 749 26.68 -24.84 40.95
C MET A 749 26.66 -24.57 42.46
N VAL A 750 27.75 -24.03 42.99
CA VAL A 750 27.90 -23.78 44.43
C VAL A 750 27.02 -22.60 44.88
N GLU A 751 27.05 -21.52 44.12
CA GLU A 751 26.24 -20.31 44.38
C GLU A 751 24.74 -20.61 44.20
N ALA A 752 24.38 -21.40 43.16
CA ALA A 752 22.99 -21.76 42.87
C ALA A 752 22.35 -22.65 43.96
N LEU A 753 23.13 -23.45 44.67
CA LEU A 753 22.64 -24.35 45.71
C LEU A 753 22.79 -23.79 47.13
N LYS A 754 23.80 -22.91 47.38
CA LYS A 754 24.00 -22.24 48.66
C LYS A 754 22.90 -21.23 49.03
N ALA A 755 22.14 -20.74 48.08
CA ALA A 755 21.04 -19.79 48.35
C ALA A 755 19.76 -20.52 48.88
N ALA A 756 19.85 -21.71 49.42
CA ALA A 756 18.73 -22.46 49.97
C ALA A 756 18.74 -22.53 51.52
N ASP A 757 19.78 -22.00 52.17
CA ASP A 757 19.85 -21.85 53.66
C ASP A 757 19.40 -20.51 54.15
#